data_b9c56acfd729747189b8062d38281ace
#
_entry.id   b9c56acfd729747189b8062d38281ace
#
_cell.length_a   1.000
_cell.length_b   1.000
_cell.length_c   1.000
_cell.angle_alpha   90.00
_cell.angle_beta   90.00
_cell.angle_gamma   90.00
#
_symmetry.space_group_name_H-M   'P 1'
#
loop_
_entity.id
_entity.type
_entity.pdbx_description
1 polymer ?
#
loop_
_entity_poly.entity_id
_entity_poly.type
_entity_poly.pdbx_seq_one_letter_code
_entity_poly.pdbx_strand_id
1 'polypeptide(L)'
;MAEVEAERTERTGQLALPGVLGSARLARLPVHSLGLRKSIRLAGVMTLDFLAIAGALLFLRPILETASAAGVETLHLPAIVLAALAAVAVQYVFGLYRRSWRFISFADCAVMGVAIALGLVVAWTLIAFISPASLQSAKAPMVMLLHYCLSFLAMQLMRMARRGFRKVRGRGLPMIRGTRPGQGGTRVILVGRAEWAASVIDVARANPGSPYDICGILLPKADGPIAQLRGIPVLGLPSSLVTATALLEQRALRPEGVVLCDDGINLSTREVASLTRRARDLQLKLTKVGDDWGQLIERSGAANDDTISTADLLGREELRLREDTVVRQLAGETILVTGAGGTIGGELVWQLASFNPVKIVLLDHSEFNLYAIEKRIRDAFPQQQLAVALCNIRSSSEVRRVFDRHRPGIVYHAAALKHVPMVEANPCAGAHTNILGTKNVADAVCEFGARAMVQVSTDKAVNPVGLMGATKRVGELYAQSLDLCGVDDPDAPRFMTVRFGNVLGSSGSVVPLFREQLLAGGPLTITHPEIERFFMTVSEAVQLILEGSTHALQENTRLGRIFVLDMGKPVKIVDLANRMIRLYGLEPEIDIEVRFTGLRPGEKLYEELFDSCEEQIDSGIPGIFEAQSRSVPLPLITRAIELLANEVAAGNEEAVKQITHNLITLPHHADVAANFVLGKNSSLKNAGLRMVEEA
;
A
#
# COMPACT_ATOMS: atom_id res chain seq x y z
N MET A 1 1.00 58.20 21.52
CA MET A 1 2.01 58.79 22.42
C MET A 1 2.97 57.67 22.69
N ALA A 2 4.01 57.67 21.92
CA ALA A 2 5.33 58.21 22.16
C ALA A 2 6.08 57.22 23.03
N GLU A 3 7.01 56.77 22.52
CA GLU A 3 8.47 56.84 22.39
C GLU A 3 9.05 55.49 22.79
N VAL A 4 10.04 54.88 22.22
CA VAL A 4 11.28 55.40 21.64
C VAL A 4 11.85 54.37 20.64
N GLU A 5 12.27 54.90 19.54
CA GLU A 5 13.19 54.36 18.53
C GLU A 5 14.65 54.37 19.08
N ALA A 6 15.46 53.57 18.35
CA ALA A 6 16.90 53.70 18.17
C ALA A 6 17.84 53.06 19.19
N GLU A 7 18.59 52.06 18.74
CA GLU A 7 20.05 52.23 18.61
C GLU A 7 20.66 51.11 17.72
N ARG A 8 21.05 51.52 16.51
CA ARG A 8 22.12 50.92 15.70
C ARG A 8 23.45 51.41 16.27
N THR A 9 24.43 50.55 16.39
CA THR A 9 25.80 50.80 15.88
C THR A 9 26.72 49.61 16.17
N GLU A 10 27.31 49.12 15.10
CA GLU A 10 28.67 48.64 14.91
C GLU A 10 29.56 48.26 16.08
N ARG A 11 30.13 47.07 15.99
CA ARG A 11 31.59 46.85 16.21
C ARG A 11 32.11 45.65 15.46
N THR A 12 32.88 45.93 14.43
CA THR A 12 33.97 45.15 13.86
C THR A 12 35.01 44.78 14.94
N GLY A 13 35.51 43.54 14.91
CA GLY A 13 36.64 43.14 15.72
C GLY A 13 37.21 41.79 15.26
N GLN A 14 38.35 41.89 14.61
CA GLN A 14 39.18 40.82 14.06
C GLN A 14 39.87 39.96 15.14
N LEU A 15 40.38 38.78 14.65
CA LEU A 15 41.52 37.96 15.13
C LEU A 15 41.24 37.00 16.29
N ALA A 16 41.46 35.69 16.13
CA ALA A 16 42.71 34.98 15.89
C ALA A 16 42.50 33.47 15.74
N LEU A 17 43.19 32.87 14.81
CA LEU A 17 43.49 31.41 14.76
C LEU A 17 44.61 31.08 15.78
N PRO A 18 44.66 29.87 16.32
CA PRO A 18 45.74 28.99 15.91
C PRO A 18 45.28 27.53 15.61
N GLY A 19 45.63 26.95 14.58
CA GLY A 19 46.48 25.96 14.09
C GLY A 19 46.56 24.64 14.86
N VAL A 20 45.99 23.52 14.25
CA VAL A 20 46.57 22.18 14.42
C VAL A 20 46.46 21.51 13.02
N LEU A 21 47.62 21.26 12.46
CA LEU A 21 47.84 20.42 11.30
C LEU A 21 47.54 18.97 11.66
N GLY A 22 46.52 18.41 10.98
CA GLY A 22 46.18 16.98 10.99
C GLY A 22 45.79 16.54 9.59
N SER A 23 46.74 15.88 8.92
CA SER A 23 46.66 15.12 7.66
C SER A 23 45.27 14.96 7.03
N ALA A 24 44.92 15.85 6.11
CA ALA A 24 43.86 15.63 5.15
C ALA A 24 44.31 14.60 4.09
N ARG A 25 43.85 13.37 4.20
CA ARG A 25 43.81 12.43 3.07
C ARG A 25 42.82 13.00 2.03
N LEU A 26 43.37 13.54 0.98
CA LEU A 26 42.62 13.88 -0.23
C LEU A 26 41.94 12.62 -0.76
N ALA A 27 40.65 12.47 -0.48
CA ALA A 27 39.78 11.56 -1.19
C ALA A 27 39.66 12.06 -2.62
N ARG A 28 40.36 11.42 -3.53
CA ARG A 28 40.27 11.62 -4.97
C ARG A 28 38.86 11.27 -5.42
N LEU A 29 38.07 12.25 -5.78
CA LEU A 29 36.78 12.10 -6.46
C LEU A 29 37.01 11.42 -7.82
N PRO A 30 36.36 10.30 -8.14
CA PRO A 30 36.49 9.65 -9.46
C PRO A 30 35.48 10.23 -10.45
N VAL A 31 35.55 11.51 -10.77
CA VAL A 31 34.63 12.16 -11.73
C VAL A 31 35.03 11.91 -13.19
N HIS A 32 36.24 11.47 -13.47
CA HIS A 32 36.74 11.24 -14.85
C HIS A 32 36.53 9.83 -15.42
N SER A 33 36.22 8.80 -14.60
CA SER A 33 36.20 7.41 -15.13
C SER A 33 34.86 7.04 -15.82
N LEU A 34 33.76 7.69 -15.50
CA LEU A 34 32.44 7.41 -16.09
C LEU A 34 32.30 7.98 -17.51
N GLY A 35 32.87 9.14 -17.78
CA GLY A 35 32.92 9.75 -19.12
C GLY A 35 33.74 8.92 -20.09
N LEU A 36 34.94 8.50 -19.69
CA LEU A 36 35.87 7.71 -20.51
C LEU A 36 35.27 6.36 -20.92
N ARG A 37 34.64 5.63 -20.03
CA ARG A 37 34.00 4.33 -20.33
C ARG A 37 32.84 4.46 -21.32
N LYS A 38 32.07 5.56 -21.28
CA LYS A 38 30.99 5.82 -22.23
C LYS A 38 31.54 6.15 -23.62
N SER A 39 32.57 6.98 -23.69
CA SER A 39 33.25 7.33 -24.95
C SER A 39 33.92 6.12 -25.60
N ILE A 40 34.56 5.24 -24.82
CA ILE A 40 35.16 4.01 -25.32
C ILE A 40 34.09 3.05 -25.88
N ARG A 41 32.94 2.92 -25.22
CA ARG A 41 31.85 2.07 -25.72
C ARG A 41 31.23 2.62 -27.00
N LEU A 42 31.06 3.94 -27.11
CA LEU A 42 30.55 4.62 -28.30
C LEU A 42 31.53 4.41 -29.46
N ALA A 43 32.82 4.68 -29.24
CA ALA A 43 33.87 4.48 -30.23
C ALA A 43 33.92 3.01 -30.71
N GLY A 44 33.79 2.04 -29.79
CA GLY A 44 33.77 0.62 -30.15
C GLY A 44 32.59 0.23 -31.05
N VAL A 45 31.41 0.79 -30.85
CA VAL A 45 30.24 0.52 -31.74
C VAL A 45 30.45 1.16 -33.10
N MET A 46 30.93 2.40 -33.14
CA MET A 46 31.20 3.12 -34.41
C MET A 46 32.30 2.40 -35.20
N THR A 47 33.31 1.87 -34.54
CA THR A 47 34.39 1.07 -35.19
C THR A 47 33.82 -0.22 -35.80
N LEU A 48 32.93 -0.90 -35.09
CA LEU A 48 32.29 -2.12 -35.63
C LEU A 48 31.39 -1.83 -36.84
N ASP A 49 30.62 -0.73 -36.80
CA ASP A 49 29.81 -0.31 -37.93
C ASP A 49 30.66 0.13 -39.12
N PHE A 50 31.79 0.84 -38.88
CA PHE A 50 32.78 1.16 -39.89
C PHE A 50 33.36 -0.12 -40.55
N LEU A 51 33.76 -1.09 -39.75
CA LEU A 51 34.29 -2.36 -40.26
C LEU A 51 33.24 -3.14 -41.06
N ALA A 52 31.96 -3.11 -40.68
CA ALA A 52 30.89 -3.76 -41.40
C ALA A 52 30.68 -3.12 -42.81
N ILE A 53 30.69 -1.78 -42.89
CA ILE A 53 30.52 -1.04 -44.14
C ILE A 53 31.73 -1.18 -45.04
N ALA A 54 32.94 -0.95 -44.52
CA ALA A 54 34.15 -1.07 -45.26
C ALA A 54 34.41 -2.51 -45.73
N GLY A 55 34.17 -3.48 -44.83
CA GLY A 55 34.33 -4.91 -45.11
C GLY A 55 33.38 -5.42 -46.20
N ALA A 56 32.12 -4.96 -46.18
CA ALA A 56 31.15 -5.28 -47.21
C ALA A 56 31.62 -4.75 -48.61
N LEU A 57 32.17 -3.54 -48.66
CA LEU A 57 32.65 -2.95 -49.88
C LEU A 57 33.95 -3.65 -50.38
N LEU A 58 34.86 -3.97 -49.50
CA LEU A 58 36.05 -4.75 -49.82
C LEU A 58 35.69 -6.13 -50.38
N PHE A 59 34.71 -6.82 -49.80
CA PHE A 59 34.20 -8.10 -50.28
C PHE A 59 33.60 -8.02 -51.70
N LEU A 60 32.96 -6.90 -52.01
CA LEU A 60 32.32 -6.68 -53.32
C LEU A 60 33.26 -6.06 -54.37
N ARG A 61 34.46 -5.64 -53.99
CA ARG A 61 35.45 -5.02 -54.82
C ARG A 61 35.80 -5.88 -56.10
N PRO A 62 36.05 -7.20 -55.99
CA PRO A 62 36.38 -8.02 -57.16
C PRO A 62 35.29 -8.02 -58.25
N ILE A 63 33.98 -7.89 -57.86
CA ILE A 63 32.85 -7.86 -58.78
C ILE A 63 32.90 -6.61 -59.66
N LEU A 64 33.37 -5.47 -59.12
CA LEU A 64 33.54 -4.21 -59.85
C LEU A 64 34.77 -4.31 -60.79
N GLU A 65 35.84 -4.89 -60.34
CA GLU A 65 37.13 -4.99 -61.06
C GLU A 65 37.07 -5.97 -62.26
N THR A 66 36.32 -7.09 -62.07
CA THR A 66 36.15 -8.06 -63.21
C THR A 66 35.35 -7.51 -64.38
N ALA A 67 34.71 -6.34 -64.24
CA ALA A 67 33.89 -5.72 -65.28
C ALA A 67 34.58 -4.57 -66.02
N SER A 68 35.81 -4.23 -65.63
CA SER A 68 36.61 -3.20 -66.32
C SER A 68 37.47 -3.80 -67.41
N ALA A 69 37.20 -3.50 -68.66
CA ALA A 69 37.92 -4.00 -69.82
C ALA A 69 39.37 -3.48 -69.95
N ALA A 70 39.83 -2.58 -69.03
CA ALA A 70 41.10 -1.88 -69.15
C ALA A 70 42.12 -2.20 -68.02
N GLY A 71 41.84 -3.17 -67.13
CA GLY A 71 42.79 -3.53 -66.08
C GLY A 71 43.14 -2.44 -65.05
N VAL A 72 42.33 -1.33 -65.01
CA VAL A 72 42.58 -0.19 -64.10
C VAL A 72 41.94 -0.54 -62.76
N GLU A 73 42.71 -0.41 -61.66
CA GLU A 73 42.13 -0.49 -60.32
C GLU A 73 41.05 0.54 -60.16
N THR A 74 39.79 0.04 -60.03
CA THR A 74 38.59 0.90 -60.01
C THR A 74 38.28 1.43 -58.63
N LEU A 75 38.82 0.84 -57.54
CA LEU A 75 38.51 1.22 -56.20
C LEU A 75 39.72 1.15 -55.27
N HIS A 76 40.28 2.33 -54.93
CA HIS A 76 41.46 2.45 -54.07
C HIS A 76 41.08 2.31 -52.57
N LEU A 77 41.93 1.71 -51.76
CA LEU A 77 41.69 1.53 -50.32
C LEU A 77 41.37 2.85 -49.58
N PRO A 78 42.05 3.97 -49.84
CA PRO A 78 41.71 5.26 -49.25
C PRO A 78 40.27 5.72 -49.53
N ALA A 79 39.75 5.48 -50.73
CA ALA A 79 38.36 5.81 -51.10
C ALA A 79 37.36 4.99 -50.30
N ILE A 80 37.62 3.69 -50.05
CA ILE A 80 36.79 2.81 -49.24
C ILE A 80 36.75 3.33 -47.79
N VAL A 81 37.90 3.67 -47.21
CA VAL A 81 38.03 4.15 -45.85
C VAL A 81 37.25 5.47 -45.67
N LEU A 82 37.46 6.43 -46.61
CA LEU A 82 36.76 7.73 -46.54
C LEU A 82 35.26 7.59 -46.72
N ALA A 83 34.82 6.74 -47.62
CA ALA A 83 33.39 6.47 -47.84
C ALA A 83 32.73 5.80 -46.60
N ALA A 84 33.39 4.85 -45.97
CA ALA A 84 32.90 4.22 -44.77
C ALA A 84 32.82 5.20 -43.56
N LEU A 85 33.82 6.10 -43.43
CA LEU A 85 33.84 7.14 -42.42
C LEU A 85 32.65 8.12 -42.61
N ALA A 86 32.42 8.54 -43.87
CA ALA A 86 31.30 9.41 -44.21
C ALA A 86 29.96 8.77 -43.88
N ALA A 87 29.78 7.48 -44.19
CA ALA A 87 28.56 6.73 -43.86
C ALA A 87 28.32 6.65 -42.35
N VAL A 88 29.36 6.39 -41.55
CA VAL A 88 29.27 6.36 -40.07
C VAL A 88 28.96 7.77 -39.53
N ALA A 89 29.52 8.83 -40.12
CA ALA A 89 29.21 10.21 -39.71
C ALA A 89 27.74 10.54 -39.94
N VAL A 90 27.17 10.16 -41.08
CA VAL A 90 25.73 10.29 -41.35
C VAL A 90 24.89 9.56 -40.30
N GLN A 91 25.24 8.33 -39.99
CA GLN A 91 24.53 7.53 -38.97
C GLN A 91 24.62 8.20 -37.59
N TYR A 92 25.74 8.84 -37.27
CA TYR A 92 25.89 9.59 -36.01
C TYR A 92 24.93 10.79 -35.95
N VAL A 93 24.85 11.58 -37.05
CA VAL A 93 23.93 12.74 -37.18
C VAL A 93 22.48 12.28 -37.06
N PHE A 94 22.08 11.16 -37.65
CA PHE A 94 20.75 10.57 -37.55
C PHE A 94 20.45 9.95 -36.17
N GLY A 95 21.37 10.06 -35.21
CA GLY A 95 21.15 9.66 -33.82
C GLY A 95 21.13 8.14 -33.60
N LEU A 96 21.64 7.31 -34.52
CA LEU A 96 21.67 5.86 -34.39
C LEU A 96 22.41 5.43 -33.11
N TYR A 97 23.44 6.15 -32.73
CA TYR A 97 24.28 5.86 -31.56
C TYR A 97 23.72 6.38 -30.23
N ARG A 98 22.61 7.17 -30.26
CA ARG A 98 21.88 7.67 -29.10
C ARG A 98 20.71 6.77 -28.71
N ARG A 99 20.40 5.74 -29.51
CA ARG A 99 19.31 4.78 -29.26
C ARG A 99 19.77 3.61 -28.42
N SER A 100 18.90 3.09 -27.56
CA SER A 100 19.18 1.87 -26.80
C SER A 100 18.89 0.63 -27.66
N TRP A 101 19.93 0.06 -28.24
CA TRP A 101 19.87 -1.18 -29.02
C TRP A 101 19.57 -2.43 -28.18
N ARG A 102 19.43 -2.26 -26.88
CA ARG A 102 19.00 -3.31 -25.95
C ARG A 102 17.52 -3.69 -26.14
N PHE A 103 16.72 -2.76 -26.63
CA PHE A 103 15.28 -2.85 -26.75
C PHE A 103 14.81 -2.54 -28.19
N ILE A 104 15.32 -3.25 -29.18
CA ILE A 104 15.05 -3.01 -30.61
C ILE A 104 13.59 -3.35 -30.94
N SER A 105 12.84 -2.39 -31.51
CA SER A 105 11.55 -2.57 -32.16
C SER A 105 11.68 -2.68 -33.69
N PHE A 106 10.59 -3.08 -34.36
CA PHE A 106 10.54 -3.09 -35.82
C PHE A 106 10.77 -1.68 -36.42
N ALA A 107 10.23 -0.67 -35.76
CA ALA A 107 10.43 0.74 -36.15
C ALA A 107 11.91 1.17 -36.06
N ASP A 108 12.67 0.68 -35.05
CA ASP A 108 14.09 0.96 -34.94
C ASP A 108 14.90 0.32 -36.06
N CYS A 109 14.53 -0.87 -36.51
CA CYS A 109 15.12 -1.53 -37.68
C CYS A 109 14.85 -0.73 -38.95
N ALA A 110 13.64 -0.21 -39.16
CA ALA A 110 13.30 0.61 -40.30
C ALA A 110 14.11 1.92 -40.34
N VAL A 111 14.21 2.63 -39.19
CA VAL A 111 15.02 3.86 -39.10
C VAL A 111 16.51 3.57 -39.37
N MET A 112 17.01 2.42 -38.88
CA MET A 112 18.38 2.01 -39.17
C MET A 112 18.60 1.75 -40.67
N GLY A 113 17.63 1.09 -41.33
CA GLY A 113 17.68 0.86 -42.76
C GLY A 113 17.77 2.17 -43.55
N VAL A 114 16.94 3.14 -43.22
CA VAL A 114 16.96 4.46 -43.86
C VAL A 114 18.29 5.21 -43.60
N ALA A 115 18.81 5.18 -42.37
CA ALA A 115 20.07 5.88 -42.06
C ALA A 115 21.28 5.20 -42.74
N ILE A 116 21.28 3.87 -42.90
CA ILE A 116 22.31 3.16 -43.69
C ILE A 116 22.19 3.53 -45.17
N ALA A 117 20.97 3.53 -45.73
CA ALA A 117 20.76 3.90 -47.14
C ALA A 117 21.28 5.32 -47.43
N LEU A 118 20.93 6.32 -46.60
CA LEU A 118 21.43 7.69 -46.75
C LEU A 118 22.95 7.78 -46.59
N GLY A 119 23.53 7.06 -45.61
CA GLY A 119 24.97 6.99 -45.41
C GLY A 119 25.69 6.38 -46.61
N LEU A 120 25.14 5.34 -47.22
CA LEU A 120 25.70 4.72 -48.42
C LEU A 120 25.54 5.60 -49.69
N VAL A 121 24.47 6.37 -49.81
CA VAL A 121 24.34 7.33 -50.90
C VAL A 121 25.50 8.34 -50.82
N VAL A 122 25.76 8.90 -49.62
CA VAL A 122 26.91 9.82 -49.45
C VAL A 122 28.25 9.11 -49.74
N ALA A 123 28.42 7.86 -49.25
CA ALA A 123 29.62 7.08 -49.47
C ALA A 123 29.88 6.84 -50.98
N TRP A 124 28.87 6.42 -51.73
CA TRP A 124 28.99 6.16 -53.16
C TRP A 124 29.16 7.46 -53.98
N THR A 125 28.60 8.59 -53.56
CA THR A 125 28.85 9.92 -54.17
C THR A 125 30.31 10.31 -54.01
N LEU A 126 30.91 10.07 -52.83
CA LEU A 126 32.35 10.27 -52.60
C LEU A 126 33.22 9.35 -53.46
N ILE A 127 32.85 8.07 -53.55
CA ILE A 127 33.54 7.12 -54.42
C ILE A 127 33.48 7.57 -55.87
N ALA A 128 32.32 8.06 -56.36
CA ALA A 128 32.13 8.60 -57.69
C ALA A 128 33.06 9.78 -58.00
N PHE A 129 33.31 10.61 -56.97
CA PHE A 129 34.18 11.78 -57.11
C PHE A 129 35.66 11.40 -57.08
N ILE A 130 36.06 10.42 -56.28
CA ILE A 130 37.47 10.01 -56.12
C ILE A 130 37.87 8.98 -57.18
N SER A 131 36.97 8.07 -57.55
CA SER A 131 37.24 6.97 -58.48
C SER A 131 36.06 6.81 -59.49
N PRO A 132 35.91 7.78 -60.43
CA PRO A 132 34.78 7.81 -61.35
C PRO A 132 34.63 6.57 -62.23
N ALA A 133 35.72 5.88 -62.54
CA ALA A 133 35.72 4.61 -63.25
C ALA A 133 34.93 3.49 -62.58
N SER A 134 34.76 3.53 -61.23
CA SER A 134 34.01 2.53 -60.50
C SER A 134 32.49 2.56 -60.77
N LEU A 135 31.94 3.68 -61.19
CA LEU A 135 30.53 3.86 -61.55
C LEU A 135 30.22 3.55 -63.02
N GLN A 136 31.24 3.48 -63.89
CA GLN A 136 31.06 3.17 -65.32
C GLN A 136 30.80 1.69 -65.58
N SER A 137 30.99 0.86 -64.56
CA SER A 137 30.66 -0.56 -64.65
C SER A 137 29.16 -0.81 -64.72
N ALA A 138 28.71 -1.59 -65.68
CA ALA A 138 27.28 -2.00 -65.76
C ALA A 138 26.78 -2.77 -64.53
N LYS A 139 27.67 -3.25 -63.67
CA LYS A 139 27.36 -3.97 -62.42
C LYS A 139 27.30 -3.02 -61.19
N ALA A 140 27.62 -1.71 -61.34
CA ALA A 140 27.64 -0.79 -60.22
C ALA A 140 26.31 -0.71 -59.43
N PRO A 141 25.12 -0.65 -60.07
CA PRO A 141 23.87 -0.62 -59.32
C PRO A 141 23.63 -1.89 -58.50
N MET A 142 24.01 -3.06 -59.02
CA MET A 142 23.90 -4.36 -58.32
C MET A 142 24.86 -4.38 -57.10
N VAL A 143 26.07 -3.88 -57.25
CA VAL A 143 27.06 -3.81 -56.15
C VAL A 143 26.59 -2.83 -55.07
N MET A 144 25.99 -1.70 -55.45
CA MET A 144 25.40 -0.73 -54.47
C MET A 144 24.29 -1.37 -53.66
N LEU A 145 23.38 -2.11 -54.29
CA LEU A 145 22.31 -2.84 -53.62
C LEU A 145 22.86 -3.94 -52.66
N LEU A 146 23.81 -4.74 -53.18
CA LEU A 146 24.48 -5.76 -52.34
C LEU A 146 25.25 -5.16 -51.17
N HIS A 147 25.90 -4.02 -51.37
CA HIS A 147 26.61 -3.29 -50.31
C HIS A 147 25.62 -2.84 -49.20
N TYR A 148 24.46 -2.33 -49.60
CA TYR A 148 23.38 -1.99 -48.66
C TYR A 148 22.91 -3.22 -47.88
N CYS A 149 22.58 -4.31 -48.57
CA CYS A 149 22.06 -5.53 -47.94
C CYS A 149 23.08 -6.16 -46.99
N LEU A 150 24.34 -6.26 -47.37
CA LEU A 150 25.41 -6.83 -46.53
C LEU A 150 25.72 -5.95 -45.31
N SER A 151 25.82 -4.63 -45.49
CA SER A 151 26.02 -3.68 -44.41
C SER A 151 24.87 -3.70 -43.41
N PHE A 152 23.61 -3.68 -43.90
CA PHE A 152 22.43 -3.76 -43.08
C PHE A 152 22.37 -5.08 -42.30
N LEU A 153 22.60 -6.24 -42.97
CA LEU A 153 22.58 -7.54 -42.33
C LEU A 153 23.68 -7.67 -41.28
N ALA A 154 24.91 -7.26 -41.58
CA ALA A 154 26.03 -7.32 -40.65
C ALA A 154 25.78 -6.48 -39.40
N MET A 155 25.28 -5.26 -39.58
CA MET A 155 24.96 -4.36 -38.46
C MET A 155 23.77 -4.89 -37.61
N GLN A 156 22.76 -5.52 -38.24
CA GLN A 156 21.66 -6.16 -37.51
C GLN A 156 22.14 -7.39 -36.74
N LEU A 157 22.93 -8.27 -37.36
CA LEU A 157 23.46 -9.45 -36.69
C LEU A 157 24.33 -9.10 -35.48
N MET A 158 25.21 -8.09 -35.59
CA MET A 158 26.02 -7.63 -34.47
C MET A 158 25.20 -7.08 -33.31
N ARG A 159 24.10 -6.37 -33.61
CA ARG A 159 23.19 -5.85 -32.59
C ARG A 159 22.33 -6.95 -31.97
N MET A 160 21.89 -7.93 -32.76
CA MET A 160 21.13 -9.10 -32.30
C MET A 160 21.98 -10.12 -31.56
N ALA A 161 23.26 -10.33 -31.94
CA ALA A 161 24.16 -11.23 -31.24
C ALA A 161 24.36 -10.85 -29.77
N ARG A 162 24.44 -9.56 -29.47
CA ARG A 162 24.43 -9.06 -28.08
C ARG A 162 23.16 -9.43 -27.30
N ARG A 163 22.03 -9.54 -28.01
CA ARG A 163 20.73 -9.94 -27.41
C ARG A 163 20.66 -11.46 -27.20
N GLY A 164 21.19 -12.24 -28.16
CA GLY A 164 21.20 -13.71 -28.10
C GLY A 164 22.09 -14.26 -26.97
N PHE A 165 23.26 -13.69 -26.76
CA PHE A 165 24.20 -14.12 -25.71
C PHE A 165 23.66 -13.93 -24.27
N ARG A 166 22.75 -12.97 -24.08
CA ARG A 166 22.06 -12.76 -22.78
C ARG A 166 20.82 -13.63 -22.60
N LYS A 167 20.18 -14.06 -23.69
CA LYS A 167 18.94 -14.88 -23.68
C LYS A 167 19.19 -16.35 -23.37
N VAL A 168 20.37 -16.87 -23.68
CA VAL A 168 20.78 -18.23 -23.29
C VAL A 168 20.92 -18.38 -21.77
N ARG A 169 20.97 -17.26 -21.04
CA ARG A 169 21.02 -17.23 -19.57
C ARG A 169 19.68 -16.97 -18.88
N GLY A 170 18.57 -16.78 -19.60
CA GLY A 170 17.25 -16.51 -18.99
C GLY A 170 16.08 -16.73 -19.97
N ARG A 171 15.20 -17.62 -19.66
CA ARG A 171 14.10 -18.24 -20.43
C ARG A 171 13.06 -17.28 -21.03
N GLY A 172 12.57 -17.62 -22.24
CA GLY A 172 11.17 -17.49 -22.73
C GLY A 172 10.75 -16.19 -23.43
N LEU A 173 10.31 -16.29 -24.71
CA LEU A 173 9.59 -15.26 -25.47
C LEU A 173 8.22 -15.73 -25.92
N PRO A 174 7.22 -14.83 -26.01
CA PRO A 174 6.25 -14.84 -27.09
C PRO A 174 6.41 -13.64 -28.04
N MET A 175 6.08 -13.85 -29.31
CA MET A 175 6.01 -12.84 -30.38
C MET A 175 4.73 -12.00 -30.25
N ILE A 176 4.84 -10.69 -30.47
CA ILE A 176 3.73 -9.74 -30.33
C ILE A 176 3.45 -9.02 -31.65
N ARG A 177 2.19 -9.08 -32.08
CA ARG A 177 1.58 -8.25 -33.13
C ARG A 177 1.33 -6.84 -32.60
N GLY A 178 1.63 -5.84 -33.41
CA GLY A 178 1.47 -4.42 -33.01
C GLY A 178 -0.01 -4.00 -32.93
N THR A 179 -0.33 -3.23 -31.92
CA THR A 179 -1.59 -2.51 -31.77
C THR A 179 -1.36 -1.00 -31.73
N ARG A 180 -2.30 -0.26 -32.31
CA ARG A 180 -2.32 1.20 -32.47
C ARG A 180 -2.54 1.89 -31.13
N PRO A 181 -1.96 3.11 -30.89
CA PRO A 181 -2.27 3.92 -29.72
C PRO A 181 -3.66 4.55 -29.86
N GLY A 182 -4.43 4.53 -28.76
CA GLY A 182 -5.64 5.35 -28.61
C GLY A 182 -6.93 4.57 -28.44
N GLN A 183 -7.19 4.06 -27.24
CA GLN A 183 -8.57 3.85 -26.75
C GLN A 183 -8.58 3.92 -25.20
N GLY A 184 -8.89 5.11 -24.63
CA GLY A 184 -9.61 5.22 -23.36
C GLY A 184 -8.84 5.06 -22.05
N GLY A 185 -7.50 4.95 -22.03
CA GLY A 185 -6.73 4.85 -20.77
C GLY A 185 -6.22 6.21 -20.24
N THR A 186 -5.98 6.31 -18.93
CA THR A 186 -5.36 7.47 -18.27
C THR A 186 -3.95 7.70 -18.82
N ARG A 187 -3.66 8.91 -19.31
CA ARG A 187 -2.34 9.25 -19.85
C ARG A 187 -1.30 9.40 -18.75
N VAL A 188 -0.21 8.62 -18.83
CA VAL A 188 0.81 8.60 -17.80
C VAL A 188 2.22 8.75 -18.31
N ILE A 189 3.10 9.34 -17.47
CA ILE A 189 4.55 9.36 -17.65
C ILE A 189 5.13 8.27 -16.77
N LEU A 190 5.96 7.36 -17.33
CA LEU A 190 6.70 6.37 -16.55
C LEU A 190 8.00 6.97 -16.02
N VAL A 191 8.31 6.71 -14.75
CA VAL A 191 9.56 7.10 -14.09
C VAL A 191 10.21 5.87 -13.48
N GLY A 192 11.41 5.51 -13.94
CA GLY A 192 12.13 4.34 -13.44
C GLY A 192 13.21 3.88 -14.40
N ARG A 193 13.81 2.69 -14.15
CA ARG A 193 14.86 2.13 -15.02
C ARG A 193 14.33 1.75 -16.39
N ALA A 194 15.23 1.82 -17.38
CA ALA A 194 14.89 1.45 -18.76
C ALA A 194 14.38 0.00 -18.90
N GLU A 195 14.90 -0.94 -18.11
CA GLU A 195 14.48 -2.34 -18.12
C GLU A 195 13.04 -2.51 -17.62
N TRP A 196 12.74 -1.87 -16.49
CA TRP A 196 11.40 -1.86 -15.91
C TRP A 196 10.41 -1.15 -16.85
N ALA A 197 10.72 0.05 -17.30
CA ALA A 197 9.86 0.80 -18.23
C ALA A 197 9.56 0.00 -19.52
N ALA A 198 10.55 -0.72 -20.06
CA ALA A 198 10.33 -1.58 -21.23
C ALA A 198 9.36 -2.74 -20.93
N SER A 199 9.48 -3.35 -19.74
CA SER A 199 8.58 -4.43 -19.32
C SER A 199 7.15 -3.93 -19.14
N VAL A 200 6.96 -2.78 -18.49
CA VAL A 200 5.68 -2.11 -18.31
C VAL A 200 5.01 -1.80 -19.66
N ILE A 201 5.76 -1.23 -20.62
CA ILE A 201 5.26 -0.92 -21.95
C ILE A 201 4.85 -2.20 -22.71
N ASP A 202 5.64 -3.28 -22.60
CA ASP A 202 5.33 -4.55 -23.25
C ASP A 202 4.03 -5.15 -22.68
N VAL A 203 3.85 -5.14 -21.35
CA VAL A 203 2.63 -5.63 -20.68
C VAL A 203 1.42 -4.75 -21.00
N ALA A 204 1.55 -3.43 -20.93
CA ALA A 204 0.47 -2.50 -21.26
C ALA A 204 -0.01 -2.67 -22.71
N ARG A 205 0.90 -2.95 -23.65
CA ARG A 205 0.55 -3.22 -25.06
C ARG A 205 -0.05 -4.59 -25.30
N ALA A 206 0.31 -5.57 -24.48
CA ALA A 206 -0.23 -6.93 -24.57
C ALA A 206 -1.67 -7.02 -24.05
N ASN A 207 -2.09 -6.07 -23.23
CA ASN A 207 -3.42 -6.03 -22.63
C ASN A 207 -4.28 -4.91 -23.27
N PRO A 208 -5.28 -5.25 -24.12
CA PRO A 208 -6.17 -4.27 -24.76
C PRO A 208 -7.01 -3.46 -23.78
N GLY A 209 -7.18 -3.94 -22.54
CA GLY A 209 -7.88 -3.29 -21.45
C GLY A 209 -6.96 -2.50 -20.51
N SER A 210 -5.71 -2.22 -20.90
CA SER A 210 -4.78 -1.46 -20.05
C SER A 210 -5.38 -0.11 -19.64
N PRO A 211 -5.43 0.21 -18.34
CA PRO A 211 -5.97 1.47 -17.85
C PRO A 211 -5.04 2.66 -18.15
N TYR A 212 -3.83 2.40 -18.67
CA TYR A 212 -2.80 3.41 -18.89
C TYR A 212 -2.43 3.56 -20.36
N ASP A 213 -2.41 4.83 -20.84
CA ASP A 213 -1.82 5.26 -22.11
C ASP A 213 -0.48 5.96 -21.81
N ILE A 214 0.63 5.29 -22.14
CA ILE A 214 1.98 5.76 -21.77
C ILE A 214 2.45 6.77 -22.80
N CYS A 215 2.51 8.05 -22.43
CA CYS A 215 2.85 9.17 -23.33
C CYS A 215 4.32 9.60 -23.25
N GLY A 216 5.07 9.23 -22.21
CA GLY A 216 6.47 9.60 -22.03
C GLY A 216 7.19 8.80 -20.96
N ILE A 217 8.52 8.90 -20.93
CA ILE A 217 9.37 8.18 -19.96
C ILE A 217 10.42 9.16 -19.41
N LEU A 218 10.65 9.10 -18.09
CA LEU A 218 11.76 9.76 -17.42
C LEU A 218 12.69 8.69 -16.83
N LEU A 219 13.97 8.72 -17.22
CA LEU A 219 14.96 7.70 -16.79
C LEU A 219 15.98 8.30 -15.83
N PRO A 220 16.44 7.54 -14.81
CA PRO A 220 17.55 7.92 -13.95
C PRO A 220 18.84 8.14 -14.75
N LYS A 221 19.73 8.95 -14.20
CA LYS A 221 21.03 9.28 -14.84
C LYS A 221 21.91 8.05 -15.14
N ALA A 222 21.68 6.95 -14.39
CA ALA A 222 22.44 5.70 -14.53
C ALA A 222 22.18 4.97 -15.86
N ASP A 223 21.01 5.14 -16.51
CA ASP A 223 20.64 4.44 -17.74
C ASP A 223 21.22 5.05 -19.02
N GLY A 224 21.87 6.21 -18.93
CA GLY A 224 22.51 6.90 -20.05
C GLY A 224 21.51 7.62 -20.98
N PRO A 225 21.99 8.24 -22.06
CA PRO A 225 21.15 8.98 -22.98
C PRO A 225 20.40 8.04 -23.93
N ILE A 226 19.16 7.77 -23.64
CA ILE A 226 18.22 7.00 -24.48
C ILE A 226 17.18 8.01 -25.01
N ALA A 227 17.00 8.10 -26.33
CA ALA A 227 16.02 9.03 -26.91
C ALA A 227 14.61 8.42 -26.98
N GLN A 228 14.50 7.11 -27.16
CA GLN A 228 13.23 6.39 -27.21
C GLN A 228 13.38 4.97 -26.66
N LEU A 229 12.33 4.48 -26.03
CA LEU A 229 12.26 3.13 -25.51
C LEU A 229 10.94 2.49 -25.97
N ARG A 230 11.00 1.40 -26.72
CA ARG A 230 9.80 0.77 -27.31
C ARG A 230 8.94 1.72 -28.15
N GLY A 231 9.54 2.74 -28.77
CA GLY A 231 8.82 3.77 -29.54
C GLY A 231 8.16 4.86 -28.72
N ILE A 232 8.29 4.86 -27.38
CA ILE A 232 7.85 5.94 -26.49
C ILE A 232 9.03 6.89 -26.23
N PRO A 233 8.84 8.21 -26.32
CA PRO A 233 9.93 9.18 -26.13
C PRO A 233 10.41 9.20 -24.67
N VAL A 234 11.74 9.22 -24.48
CA VAL A 234 12.36 9.52 -23.20
C VAL A 234 12.54 11.02 -23.10
N LEU A 235 11.82 11.64 -22.18
CA LEU A 235 11.68 13.09 -22.06
C LEU A 235 12.76 13.73 -21.18
N GLY A 236 13.56 12.91 -20.49
CA GLY A 236 14.68 13.39 -19.68
C GLY A 236 14.86 12.62 -18.37
N LEU A 237 15.38 13.33 -17.38
CA LEU A 237 15.58 12.82 -16.02
C LEU A 237 14.31 13.00 -15.17
N PRO A 238 14.16 12.30 -14.03
CA PRO A 238 13.06 12.53 -13.08
C PRO A 238 12.92 13.99 -12.66
N SER A 239 14.04 14.71 -12.56
CA SER A 239 14.05 16.16 -12.29
C SER A 239 13.41 17.02 -13.39
N SER A 240 13.20 16.49 -14.59
CA SER A 240 12.65 17.21 -15.74
C SER A 240 11.13 17.05 -15.90
N LEU A 241 10.40 16.58 -14.87
CA LEU A 241 8.96 16.32 -14.96
C LEU A 241 8.16 17.52 -15.46
N VAL A 242 8.45 18.73 -14.97
CA VAL A 242 7.77 19.97 -15.37
C VAL A 242 7.96 20.24 -16.87
N THR A 243 9.20 20.15 -17.35
CA THR A 243 9.53 20.36 -18.77
C THR A 243 8.92 19.27 -19.66
N ALA A 244 8.92 18.02 -19.18
CA ALA A 244 8.32 16.89 -19.88
C ALA A 244 6.80 17.05 -20.04
N THR A 245 6.12 17.48 -18.97
CA THR A 245 4.67 17.75 -18.99
C THR A 245 4.34 18.87 -19.97
N ALA A 246 5.06 20.00 -19.90
CA ALA A 246 4.86 21.11 -20.82
C ALA A 246 5.09 20.71 -22.30
N LEU A 247 6.11 19.87 -22.58
CA LEU A 247 6.38 19.35 -23.92
C LEU A 247 5.26 18.44 -24.44
N LEU A 248 4.68 17.62 -23.57
CA LEU A 248 3.55 16.75 -23.91
C LEU A 248 2.27 17.56 -24.11
N GLU A 249 2.03 18.59 -23.32
CA GLU A 249 0.89 19.52 -23.48
C GLU A 249 0.93 20.22 -24.85
N GLN A 250 2.10 20.72 -25.29
CA GLN A 250 2.28 21.30 -26.62
C GLN A 250 1.95 20.33 -27.75
N ARG A 251 1.99 19.01 -27.49
CA ARG A 251 1.63 17.96 -28.46
C ARG A 251 0.21 17.44 -28.29
N ALA A 252 -0.63 18.09 -27.52
CA ALA A 252 -1.99 17.67 -27.15
C ALA A 252 -2.04 16.29 -26.43
N LEU A 253 -0.96 15.92 -25.74
CA LEU A 253 -0.80 14.68 -24.99
C LEU A 253 -0.63 14.97 -23.48
N ARG A 254 -1.47 15.85 -22.92
CA ARG A 254 -1.38 16.20 -21.50
C ARG A 254 -1.44 14.93 -20.63
N PRO A 255 -0.43 14.65 -19.79
CA PRO A 255 -0.49 13.55 -18.86
C PRO A 255 -1.44 13.85 -17.70
N GLU A 256 -2.08 12.81 -17.17
CA GLU A 256 -2.98 12.86 -16.02
C GLU A 256 -2.32 12.26 -14.79
N GLY A 257 -1.24 11.46 -15.00
CA GLY A 257 -0.53 10.83 -13.91
C GLY A 257 0.92 10.50 -14.21
N VAL A 258 1.62 10.11 -13.16
CA VAL A 258 3.00 9.63 -13.16
C VAL A 258 3.03 8.25 -12.52
N VAL A 259 3.62 7.27 -13.18
CA VAL A 259 3.85 5.92 -12.63
C VAL A 259 5.32 5.78 -12.31
N LEU A 260 5.62 5.62 -11.03
CA LEU A 260 6.98 5.54 -10.48
C LEU A 260 7.33 4.09 -10.13
N CYS A 261 8.44 3.60 -10.67
CA CYS A 261 9.07 2.36 -10.19
C CYS A 261 9.81 2.62 -8.89
N ASP A 262 9.37 1.98 -7.83
CA ASP A 262 10.00 2.06 -6.51
C ASP A 262 10.71 0.74 -6.20
N ASP A 263 11.88 0.54 -6.81
CA ASP A 263 12.77 -0.60 -6.53
C ASP A 263 13.80 -0.30 -5.43
N GLY A 264 13.69 0.87 -4.78
CA GLY A 264 14.58 1.32 -3.70
C GLY A 264 16.06 1.51 -4.07
N ILE A 265 16.44 1.20 -5.30
CA ILE A 265 17.86 1.09 -5.70
C ILE A 265 18.32 2.25 -6.60
N ASN A 266 17.42 2.91 -7.34
CA ASN A 266 17.80 3.73 -8.50
C ASN A 266 17.43 5.20 -8.45
N LEU A 267 16.54 5.59 -7.57
CA LEU A 267 16.20 6.97 -7.28
C LEU A 267 16.52 7.25 -5.81
N SER A 268 17.27 8.30 -5.54
CA SER A 268 17.50 8.74 -4.16
C SER A 268 16.18 9.24 -3.56
N THR A 269 16.04 9.15 -2.26
CA THR A 269 14.88 9.67 -1.51
C THR A 269 14.57 11.13 -1.87
N ARG A 270 15.62 11.94 -2.11
CA ARG A 270 15.48 13.34 -2.56
C ARG A 270 14.90 13.47 -3.95
N GLU A 271 15.26 12.61 -4.89
CA GLU A 271 14.72 12.63 -6.25
C GLU A 271 13.24 12.24 -6.26
N VAL A 272 12.86 11.22 -5.48
CA VAL A 272 11.47 10.79 -5.29
C VAL A 272 10.63 11.90 -4.64
N ALA A 273 11.14 12.55 -3.57
CA ALA A 273 10.47 13.66 -2.90
C ALA A 273 10.27 14.85 -3.84
N SER A 274 11.31 15.22 -4.60
CA SER A 274 11.24 16.30 -5.58
C SER A 274 10.25 16.00 -6.71
N LEU A 275 10.19 14.74 -7.16
CA LEU A 275 9.25 14.29 -8.18
C LEU A 275 7.81 14.36 -7.65
N THR A 276 7.58 13.89 -6.41
CA THR A 276 6.26 13.92 -5.75
C THR A 276 5.74 15.35 -5.60
N ARG A 277 6.59 16.28 -5.18
CA ARG A 277 6.22 17.72 -5.07
C ARG A 277 5.83 18.27 -6.43
N ARG A 278 6.64 18.04 -7.46
CA ARG A 278 6.37 18.54 -8.83
C ARG A 278 5.14 17.91 -9.46
N ALA A 279 4.89 16.60 -9.21
CA ALA A 279 3.67 15.95 -9.67
C ALA A 279 2.42 16.58 -9.04
N ARG A 280 2.49 16.94 -7.74
CA ARG A 280 1.43 17.65 -7.03
C ARG A 280 1.21 19.06 -7.60
N ASP A 281 2.28 19.84 -7.81
CA ASP A 281 2.20 21.20 -8.36
C ASP A 281 1.55 21.19 -9.75
N LEU A 282 1.75 20.12 -10.51
CA LEU A 282 1.17 19.90 -11.84
C LEU A 282 -0.20 19.19 -11.80
N GLN A 283 -0.74 18.88 -10.60
CA GLN A 283 -1.98 18.13 -10.40
C GLN A 283 -1.98 16.75 -11.09
N LEU A 284 -0.81 16.11 -11.18
CA LEU A 284 -0.66 14.77 -11.73
C LEU A 284 -0.83 13.71 -10.62
N LYS A 285 -1.63 12.67 -10.89
CA LYS A 285 -1.77 11.51 -9.97
C LYS A 285 -0.46 10.71 -9.96
N LEU A 286 0.19 10.60 -8.80
CA LEU A 286 1.40 9.78 -8.66
C LEU A 286 1.00 8.37 -8.19
N THR A 287 1.37 7.35 -8.97
CA THR A 287 1.19 5.93 -8.64
C THR A 287 2.56 5.28 -8.50
N LYS A 288 2.85 4.65 -7.36
CA LYS A 288 4.06 3.87 -7.14
C LYS A 288 3.78 2.40 -7.45
N VAL A 289 4.74 1.73 -8.09
CA VAL A 289 4.62 0.34 -8.51
C VAL A 289 5.91 -0.40 -8.20
N GLY A 290 5.81 -1.54 -7.51
CA GLY A 290 6.93 -2.47 -7.29
C GLY A 290 7.23 -3.32 -8.52
N ASP A 291 8.10 -4.33 -8.36
CA ASP A 291 8.52 -5.23 -9.45
C ASP A 291 7.38 -6.10 -10.01
N ASP A 292 6.32 -6.33 -9.26
CA ASP A 292 5.17 -7.16 -9.68
C ASP A 292 4.06 -6.33 -10.35
N TRP A 293 4.39 -5.80 -11.50
CA TRP A 293 3.52 -5.00 -12.35
C TRP A 293 2.29 -5.76 -12.89
N GLY A 294 2.37 -7.08 -13.04
CA GLY A 294 1.28 -7.92 -13.59
C GLY A 294 -0.01 -7.82 -12.78
N GLN A 295 0.09 -7.76 -11.47
CA GLN A 295 -1.06 -7.66 -10.57
C GLN A 295 -1.79 -6.30 -10.64
N LEU A 296 -1.13 -5.24 -11.08
CA LEU A 296 -1.71 -3.90 -11.16
C LEU A 296 -2.72 -3.78 -12.32
N ILE A 297 -2.51 -4.50 -13.41
CA ILE A 297 -3.42 -4.52 -14.56
C ILE A 297 -4.65 -5.39 -14.26
N GLU A 298 -4.49 -6.49 -13.53
CA GLU A 298 -5.61 -7.35 -13.11
C GLU A 298 -6.48 -6.67 -12.03
N ARG A 299 -5.89 -5.84 -11.16
CA ARG A 299 -6.59 -5.12 -10.09
C ARG A 299 -7.26 -3.80 -10.52
N SER A 300 -7.03 -3.30 -11.72
CA SER A 300 -7.57 -2.01 -12.18
C SER A 300 -9.08 -1.98 -12.41
N GLY A 301 -9.80 -3.09 -12.17
CA GLY A 301 -11.26 -3.11 -12.10
C GLY A 301 -11.86 -2.67 -10.77
N ALA A 302 -11.04 -2.53 -9.72
CA ALA A 302 -11.47 -2.05 -8.41
C ALA A 302 -10.61 -0.85 -8.01
N ALA A 303 -11.18 0.34 -8.06
CA ALA A 303 -10.55 1.57 -7.58
C ALA A 303 -10.36 1.48 -6.05
N ASN A 304 -9.26 0.88 -5.61
CA ASN A 304 -8.79 0.98 -4.24
C ASN A 304 -7.49 1.78 -4.21
N ASP A 305 -7.58 2.91 -3.55
CA ASP A 305 -6.62 4.01 -3.43
C ASP A 305 -5.47 3.70 -2.43
N ASP A 306 -5.16 2.42 -2.15
CA ASP A 306 -4.16 1.98 -1.17
C ASP A 306 -2.84 1.60 -1.85
N THR A 307 -2.01 2.61 -2.07
CA THR A 307 -0.68 2.47 -2.69
C THR A 307 0.45 2.12 -1.71
N ILE A 308 0.16 1.95 -0.42
CA ILE A 308 1.11 1.47 0.60
C ILE A 308 0.55 0.20 1.18
N SER A 309 1.23 -0.94 0.96
CA SER A 309 0.86 -2.19 1.61
C SER A 309 0.96 -2.04 3.13
N THR A 310 -0.08 -2.47 3.84
CA THR A 310 -0.09 -2.48 5.31
C THR A 310 0.99 -3.40 5.87
N ALA A 311 1.37 -4.46 5.15
CA ALA A 311 2.48 -5.34 5.50
C ALA A 311 3.83 -4.60 5.46
N ASP A 312 4.04 -3.69 4.49
CA ASP A 312 5.26 -2.87 4.41
C ASP A 312 5.42 -1.93 5.62
N LEU A 313 4.31 -1.50 6.22
CA LEU A 313 4.31 -0.68 7.42
C LEU A 313 4.67 -1.47 8.68
N LEU A 314 4.29 -2.74 8.78
CA LEU A 314 4.51 -3.58 9.97
C LEU A 314 5.79 -4.38 9.91
N GLY A 315 6.27 -4.76 8.71
CA GLY A 315 7.49 -5.55 8.53
C GLY A 315 7.38 -6.98 9.07
N ARG A 316 6.18 -7.55 9.10
CA ARG A 316 5.93 -8.95 9.49
C ARG A 316 5.02 -9.64 8.49
N GLU A 317 5.16 -10.95 8.36
CA GLU A 317 4.25 -11.79 7.55
C GLU A 317 2.89 -11.93 8.25
N GLU A 318 1.81 -11.90 7.46
CA GLU A 318 0.46 -12.15 7.95
C GLU A 318 0.28 -13.65 8.23
N LEU A 319 -0.38 -13.98 9.36
CA LEU A 319 -0.78 -15.33 9.67
C LEU A 319 -1.89 -15.80 8.72
N ARG A 320 -1.81 -17.04 8.23
CA ARG A 320 -2.80 -17.63 7.32
C ARG A 320 -3.75 -18.54 8.05
N LEU A 321 -5.04 -18.39 7.76
CA LEU A 321 -6.16 -19.14 8.35
C LEU A 321 -6.12 -20.63 8.00
N ARG A 322 -6.62 -21.47 8.91
CA ARG A 322 -6.96 -22.87 8.63
C ARG A 322 -8.39 -22.97 8.06
N GLU A 323 -8.52 -22.73 6.76
CA GLU A 323 -9.80 -22.61 6.07
C GLU A 323 -10.75 -23.80 6.28
N ASP A 324 -10.24 -25.03 6.30
CA ASP A 324 -11.07 -26.25 6.41
C ASP A 324 -11.90 -26.32 7.69
N THR A 325 -11.40 -25.80 8.82
CA THR A 325 -12.09 -25.80 10.10
C THR A 325 -13.19 -24.77 10.14
N VAL A 326 -12.88 -23.56 9.63
CA VAL A 326 -13.82 -22.44 9.57
C VAL A 326 -14.99 -22.79 8.65
N VAL A 327 -14.74 -23.31 7.46
CA VAL A 327 -15.76 -23.73 6.49
C VAL A 327 -16.73 -24.73 7.13
N ARG A 328 -16.24 -25.77 7.82
CA ARG A 328 -17.11 -26.78 8.44
C ARG A 328 -18.05 -26.24 9.52
N GLN A 329 -17.60 -25.25 10.30
CA GLN A 329 -18.40 -24.67 11.38
C GLN A 329 -19.44 -23.65 10.90
N LEU A 330 -19.16 -23.00 9.77
CA LEU A 330 -20.02 -21.96 9.20
C LEU A 330 -20.97 -22.52 8.11
N ALA A 331 -20.69 -23.73 7.59
CA ALA A 331 -21.54 -24.38 6.61
C ALA A 331 -22.95 -24.64 7.19
N GLY A 332 -23.98 -24.25 6.47
CA GLY A 332 -25.37 -24.43 6.91
C GLY A 332 -25.91 -23.33 7.82
N GLU A 333 -25.10 -22.36 8.24
CA GLU A 333 -25.48 -21.32 9.20
C GLU A 333 -26.04 -20.06 8.53
N THR A 334 -26.98 -19.41 9.23
CA THR A 334 -27.33 -18.02 9.02
C THR A 334 -26.46 -17.18 9.98
N ILE A 335 -25.64 -16.30 9.43
CA ILE A 335 -24.69 -15.48 10.20
C ILE A 335 -25.16 -14.05 10.24
N LEU A 336 -25.22 -13.44 11.41
CA LEU A 336 -25.53 -12.01 11.59
C LEU A 336 -24.25 -11.28 11.98
N VAL A 337 -23.96 -10.18 11.28
CA VAL A 337 -22.84 -9.28 11.59
C VAL A 337 -23.41 -7.91 11.95
N THR A 338 -23.22 -7.48 13.20
CA THR A 338 -23.58 -6.13 13.63
C THR A 338 -22.42 -5.18 13.38
N GLY A 339 -22.71 -3.93 13.03
CA GLY A 339 -21.68 -3.00 12.57
C GLY A 339 -21.07 -3.43 11.23
N ALA A 340 -21.88 -4.07 10.38
CA ALA A 340 -21.46 -4.67 9.12
C ALA A 340 -20.82 -3.67 8.14
N GLY A 341 -21.19 -2.39 8.22
CA GLY A 341 -20.60 -1.33 7.41
C GLY A 341 -19.31 -0.72 7.98
N GLY A 342 -18.88 -1.13 9.18
CA GLY A 342 -17.62 -0.71 9.80
C GLY A 342 -16.41 -1.44 9.23
N THR A 343 -15.20 -1.04 9.63
CA THR A 343 -13.95 -1.64 9.12
C THR A 343 -13.85 -3.13 9.44
N ILE A 344 -14.02 -3.53 10.72
CA ILE A 344 -13.97 -4.95 11.13
C ILE A 344 -15.20 -5.70 10.64
N GLY A 345 -16.40 -5.13 10.82
CA GLY A 345 -17.65 -5.77 10.36
C GLY A 345 -17.67 -5.99 8.85
N GLY A 346 -17.21 -5.04 8.06
CA GLY A 346 -17.15 -5.16 6.61
C GLY A 346 -16.14 -6.20 6.12
N GLU A 347 -15.00 -6.33 6.81
CA GLU A 347 -14.02 -7.38 6.52
C GLU A 347 -14.52 -8.75 6.98
N LEU A 348 -15.20 -8.85 8.15
CA LEU A 348 -15.89 -10.08 8.57
C LEU A 348 -16.89 -10.54 7.50
N VAL A 349 -17.74 -9.63 7.01
CA VAL A 349 -18.71 -9.95 5.95
C VAL A 349 -18.00 -10.42 4.68
N TRP A 350 -16.88 -9.78 4.31
CA TRP A 350 -16.10 -10.14 3.12
C TRP A 350 -15.51 -11.56 3.22
N GLN A 351 -14.85 -11.87 4.34
CA GLN A 351 -14.26 -13.18 4.53
C GLN A 351 -15.32 -14.28 4.74
N LEU A 352 -16.40 -13.98 5.48
CA LEU A 352 -17.53 -14.89 5.62
C LEU A 352 -18.17 -15.24 4.27
N ALA A 353 -18.31 -14.27 3.37
CA ALA A 353 -18.87 -14.49 2.04
C ALA A 353 -18.01 -15.44 1.17
N SER A 354 -16.68 -15.49 1.40
CA SER A 354 -15.80 -16.45 0.70
C SER A 354 -16.03 -17.90 1.16
N PHE A 355 -16.56 -18.13 2.36
CA PHE A 355 -16.90 -19.45 2.89
C PHE A 355 -18.33 -19.92 2.53
N ASN A 356 -19.10 -19.07 1.85
CA ASN A 356 -20.44 -19.36 1.34
C ASN A 356 -21.42 -19.96 2.37
N PRO A 357 -21.67 -19.30 3.53
CA PRO A 357 -22.71 -19.71 4.48
C PRO A 357 -24.10 -19.58 3.82
N VAL A 358 -25.13 -20.19 4.46
CA VAL A 358 -26.50 -20.16 3.90
C VAL A 358 -26.97 -18.71 3.69
N LYS A 359 -26.76 -17.85 4.68
CA LYS A 359 -27.16 -16.44 4.59
C LYS A 359 -26.29 -15.56 5.50
N ILE A 360 -25.94 -14.36 5.03
CA ILE A 360 -25.33 -13.32 5.85
C ILE A 360 -26.32 -12.19 6.04
N VAL A 361 -26.60 -11.82 7.31
CA VAL A 361 -27.43 -10.70 7.70
C VAL A 361 -26.52 -9.51 8.06
N LEU A 362 -26.58 -8.48 7.27
CA LEU A 362 -25.81 -7.23 7.43
C LEU A 362 -26.63 -6.28 8.30
N LEU A 363 -26.20 -6.04 9.55
CA LEU A 363 -26.87 -5.11 10.46
C LEU A 363 -25.98 -3.90 10.73
N ASP A 364 -26.48 -2.71 10.41
CA ASP A 364 -25.85 -1.44 10.74
C ASP A 364 -26.92 -0.35 10.92
N HIS A 365 -26.58 0.71 11.65
CA HIS A 365 -27.44 1.88 11.80
C HIS A 365 -27.18 2.95 10.73
N SER A 366 -26.06 2.86 10.00
CA SER A 366 -25.67 3.76 8.93
C SER A 366 -26.16 3.22 7.58
N GLU A 367 -27.14 3.87 6.98
CA GLU A 367 -27.63 3.54 5.63
C GLU A 367 -26.51 3.53 4.60
N PHE A 368 -25.67 4.58 4.59
CA PHE A 368 -24.59 4.71 3.62
C PHE A 368 -23.58 3.55 3.71
N ASN A 369 -23.13 3.24 4.92
CA ASN A 369 -22.16 2.16 5.13
C ASN A 369 -22.75 0.79 4.77
N LEU A 370 -24.04 0.60 5.12
CA LEU A 370 -24.75 -0.64 4.83
C LEU A 370 -24.94 -0.85 3.33
N TYR A 371 -25.33 0.18 2.59
CA TYR A 371 -25.41 0.16 1.14
C TYR A 371 -24.05 -0.13 0.48
N ALA A 372 -22.99 0.50 0.96
CA ALA A 372 -21.64 0.32 0.41
C ALA A 372 -21.15 -1.13 0.54
N ILE A 373 -21.33 -1.73 1.72
CA ILE A 373 -20.92 -3.13 1.96
C ILE A 373 -21.80 -4.11 1.20
N GLU A 374 -23.11 -3.92 1.16
CA GLU A 374 -24.03 -4.75 0.37
C GLU A 374 -23.60 -4.78 -1.10
N LYS A 375 -23.40 -3.61 -1.71
CA LYS A 375 -22.96 -3.48 -3.09
C LYS A 375 -21.64 -4.23 -3.32
N ARG A 376 -20.63 -3.98 -2.46
CA ARG A 376 -19.32 -4.63 -2.55
C ARG A 376 -19.42 -6.15 -2.56
N ILE A 377 -20.25 -6.72 -1.66
CA ILE A 377 -20.40 -8.16 -1.55
C ILE A 377 -21.19 -8.74 -2.73
N ARG A 378 -22.27 -8.10 -3.17
CA ARG A 378 -23.04 -8.55 -4.35
C ARG A 378 -22.20 -8.57 -5.62
N ASP A 379 -21.32 -7.57 -5.80
CA ASP A 379 -20.44 -7.47 -6.95
C ASP A 379 -19.39 -8.60 -6.95
N ALA A 380 -18.83 -8.95 -5.78
CA ALA A 380 -17.77 -9.96 -5.64
C ALA A 380 -18.30 -11.39 -5.48
N PHE A 381 -19.42 -11.57 -4.78
CA PHE A 381 -20.02 -12.86 -4.42
C PHE A 381 -21.51 -12.90 -4.83
N PRO A 382 -21.84 -12.90 -6.13
CA PRO A 382 -23.23 -12.77 -6.61
C PRO A 382 -24.15 -13.92 -6.18
N GLN A 383 -23.61 -15.09 -5.80
CA GLN A 383 -24.39 -16.25 -5.34
C GLN A 383 -24.66 -16.21 -3.83
N GLN A 384 -23.94 -15.40 -3.06
CA GLN A 384 -24.13 -15.33 -1.62
C GLN A 384 -25.48 -14.72 -1.26
N GLN A 385 -26.30 -15.44 -0.46
CA GLN A 385 -27.53 -14.88 0.07
C GLN A 385 -27.24 -13.80 1.12
N LEU A 386 -27.72 -12.60 0.87
CA LEU A 386 -27.59 -11.45 1.77
C LEU A 386 -28.96 -10.97 2.23
N ALA A 387 -29.07 -10.60 3.49
CA ALA A 387 -30.17 -9.81 4.03
C ALA A 387 -29.62 -8.53 4.66
N VAL A 388 -30.29 -7.42 4.39
CA VAL A 388 -29.88 -6.08 4.88
C VAL A 388 -30.84 -5.66 5.98
N ALA A 389 -30.32 -5.30 7.14
CA ALA A 389 -31.08 -4.85 8.31
C ALA A 389 -30.56 -3.47 8.77
N LEU A 390 -31.26 -2.40 8.36
CA LEU A 390 -31.03 -1.06 8.89
C LEU A 390 -31.63 -1.03 10.31
N CYS A 391 -30.75 -1.13 11.32
CA CYS A 391 -31.13 -1.34 12.72
C CYS A 391 -30.14 -0.68 13.66
N ASN A 392 -30.67 -0.02 14.69
CA ASN A 392 -29.85 0.53 15.77
C ASN A 392 -29.85 -0.43 16.96
N ILE A 393 -28.66 -0.97 17.32
CA ILE A 393 -28.51 -1.89 18.45
C ILE A 393 -28.93 -1.31 19.82
N ARG A 394 -29.04 0.02 19.94
CA ARG A 394 -29.56 0.70 21.14
C ARG A 394 -31.06 0.41 21.36
N SER A 395 -31.78 0.02 20.32
CA SER A 395 -33.20 -0.32 20.37
C SER A 395 -33.40 -1.82 20.48
N SER A 396 -33.73 -2.30 21.69
CA SER A 396 -34.01 -3.72 21.94
C SER A 396 -35.11 -4.26 21.02
N SER A 397 -36.19 -3.47 20.80
CA SER A 397 -37.31 -3.88 19.94
C SER A 397 -36.92 -4.03 18.47
N GLU A 398 -35.99 -3.20 17.95
CA GLU A 398 -35.46 -3.36 16.60
C GLU A 398 -34.58 -4.59 16.46
N VAL A 399 -33.66 -4.80 17.41
CA VAL A 399 -32.81 -5.99 17.47
C VAL A 399 -33.65 -7.26 17.48
N ARG A 400 -34.65 -7.35 18.39
CA ARG A 400 -35.57 -8.50 18.47
C ARG A 400 -36.30 -8.77 17.14
N ARG A 401 -36.78 -7.74 16.44
CA ARG A 401 -37.43 -7.91 15.13
C ARG A 401 -36.46 -8.49 14.07
N VAL A 402 -35.18 -8.10 14.10
CA VAL A 402 -34.16 -8.67 13.19
C VAL A 402 -33.91 -10.14 13.51
N PHE A 403 -33.75 -10.48 14.79
CA PHE A 403 -33.54 -11.86 15.24
C PHE A 403 -34.74 -12.74 14.95
N ASP A 404 -35.94 -12.27 15.19
CA ASP A 404 -37.19 -12.99 14.90
C ASP A 404 -37.32 -13.31 13.40
N ARG A 405 -37.05 -12.31 12.55
CA ARG A 405 -37.13 -12.47 11.10
C ARG A 405 -36.06 -13.39 10.52
N HIS A 406 -34.84 -13.31 11.00
CA HIS A 406 -33.69 -13.96 10.34
C HIS A 406 -33.17 -15.18 11.05
N ARG A 407 -33.49 -15.38 12.33
CA ARG A 407 -33.06 -16.52 13.17
C ARG A 407 -31.60 -16.90 12.97
N PRO A 408 -30.65 -15.96 13.28
CA PRO A 408 -29.23 -16.24 13.09
C PRO A 408 -28.76 -17.36 14.01
N GLY A 409 -27.93 -18.27 13.48
CA GLY A 409 -27.26 -19.30 14.28
C GLY A 409 -25.99 -18.78 14.95
N ILE A 410 -25.24 -17.88 14.26
CA ILE A 410 -24.03 -17.27 14.79
C ILE A 410 -24.10 -15.75 14.62
N VAL A 411 -23.66 -15.02 15.66
CA VAL A 411 -23.68 -13.56 15.69
C VAL A 411 -22.27 -13.03 15.92
N TYR A 412 -21.72 -12.26 14.97
CA TYR A 412 -20.49 -11.48 15.13
C TYR A 412 -20.86 -10.05 15.50
N HIS A 413 -20.58 -9.68 16.76
CA HIS A 413 -20.93 -8.36 17.29
C HIS A 413 -19.76 -7.39 17.22
N ALA A 414 -19.67 -6.65 16.08
CA ALA A 414 -18.64 -5.64 15.85
C ALA A 414 -19.15 -4.19 15.97
N ALA A 415 -20.43 -3.97 16.24
CA ALA A 415 -21.00 -2.65 16.43
C ALA A 415 -20.54 -2.02 17.76
N ALA A 416 -19.85 -0.88 17.72
CA ALA A 416 -19.41 -0.12 18.89
C ALA A 416 -19.01 1.31 18.54
N LEU A 417 -19.02 2.21 19.52
CA LEU A 417 -18.29 3.48 19.46
C LEU A 417 -16.85 3.25 19.94
N LYS A 418 -15.86 3.57 19.08
CA LYS A 418 -14.44 3.24 19.32
C LYS A 418 -13.53 4.44 19.56
N HIS A 419 -13.96 5.65 19.21
CA HIS A 419 -13.14 6.85 19.34
C HIS A 419 -13.12 7.37 20.77
N VAL A 420 -11.97 7.22 21.45
CA VAL A 420 -11.79 7.60 22.87
C VAL A 420 -12.27 9.04 23.12
N PRO A 421 -11.81 10.08 22.40
CA PRO A 421 -12.25 11.46 22.70
C PRO A 421 -13.76 11.68 22.52
N MET A 422 -14.39 10.95 21.58
CA MET A 422 -15.83 11.07 21.34
C MET A 422 -16.65 10.46 22.47
N VAL A 423 -16.20 9.32 23.00
CA VAL A 423 -16.89 8.64 24.11
C VAL A 423 -16.67 9.40 25.42
N GLU A 424 -15.44 9.94 25.65
CA GLU A 424 -15.17 10.82 26.81
C GLU A 424 -16.07 12.05 26.82
N ALA A 425 -16.29 12.67 25.66
CA ALA A 425 -17.15 13.84 25.50
C ALA A 425 -18.66 13.50 25.51
N ASN A 426 -19.05 12.22 25.35
CA ASN A 426 -20.44 11.77 25.25
C ASN A 426 -20.66 10.46 26.03
N PRO A 427 -20.57 10.48 27.35
CA PRO A 427 -20.64 9.28 28.21
C PRO A 427 -21.89 8.44 28.01
N CYS A 428 -23.05 9.10 27.98
CA CYS A 428 -24.33 8.42 27.78
C CYS A 428 -24.40 7.72 26.43
N ALA A 429 -23.89 8.32 25.36
CA ALA A 429 -23.88 7.71 24.05
C ALA A 429 -22.94 6.50 24.00
N GLY A 430 -21.77 6.59 24.67
CA GLY A 430 -20.81 5.49 24.84
C GLY A 430 -21.43 4.30 25.54
N ALA A 431 -21.98 4.52 26.72
CA ALA A 431 -22.62 3.49 27.54
C ALA A 431 -23.84 2.87 26.84
N HIS A 432 -24.70 3.71 26.21
CA HIS A 432 -25.87 3.25 25.48
C HIS A 432 -25.49 2.29 24.32
N THR A 433 -24.42 2.61 23.57
CA THR A 433 -24.02 1.77 22.44
C THR A 433 -23.22 0.54 22.90
N ASN A 434 -22.17 0.76 23.70
CA ASN A 434 -21.20 -0.29 23.98
C ASN A 434 -21.64 -1.23 25.11
N ILE A 435 -22.50 -0.75 26.04
CA ILE A 435 -23.02 -1.58 27.14
C ILE A 435 -24.44 -2.04 26.82
N LEU A 436 -25.40 -1.09 26.72
CA LEU A 436 -26.80 -1.46 26.52
C LEU A 436 -27.05 -2.07 25.14
N GLY A 437 -26.37 -1.59 24.11
CA GLY A 437 -26.44 -2.19 22.78
C GLY A 437 -25.90 -3.61 22.74
N THR A 438 -24.77 -3.86 23.40
CA THR A 438 -24.22 -5.24 23.56
C THR A 438 -25.18 -6.13 24.32
N LYS A 439 -25.75 -5.64 25.44
CA LYS A 439 -26.77 -6.36 26.18
C LYS A 439 -27.98 -6.72 25.32
N ASN A 440 -28.53 -5.78 24.55
CA ASN A 440 -29.68 -6.03 23.66
C ASN A 440 -29.40 -7.14 22.64
N VAL A 441 -28.17 -7.17 22.07
CA VAL A 441 -27.78 -8.23 21.12
C VAL A 441 -27.62 -9.56 21.84
N ALA A 442 -26.97 -9.59 23.01
CA ALA A 442 -26.73 -10.81 23.77
C ALA A 442 -28.06 -11.39 24.30
N ASP A 443 -28.97 -10.56 24.79
CA ASP A 443 -30.31 -10.99 25.23
C ASP A 443 -31.10 -11.62 24.08
N ALA A 444 -31.00 -11.02 22.85
CA ALA A 444 -31.66 -11.57 21.68
C ALA A 444 -31.03 -12.91 21.24
N VAL A 445 -29.73 -13.09 21.41
CA VAL A 445 -29.04 -14.38 21.20
C VAL A 445 -29.66 -15.46 22.09
N CYS A 446 -29.85 -15.16 23.37
CA CYS A 446 -30.49 -16.09 24.31
C CYS A 446 -31.98 -16.35 23.98
N GLU A 447 -32.73 -15.27 23.70
CA GLU A 447 -34.20 -15.36 23.50
C GLU A 447 -34.56 -16.12 22.21
N PHE A 448 -33.78 -15.92 21.13
CA PHE A 448 -34.08 -16.48 19.81
C PHE A 448 -33.30 -17.79 19.52
N GLY A 449 -32.54 -18.29 20.47
CA GLY A 449 -31.84 -19.59 20.40
C GLY A 449 -30.71 -19.59 19.36
N ALA A 450 -29.97 -18.51 19.22
CA ALA A 450 -28.73 -18.53 18.44
C ALA A 450 -27.67 -19.39 19.14
N ARG A 451 -26.87 -20.10 18.37
CA ARG A 451 -25.83 -21.02 18.89
C ARG A 451 -24.68 -20.27 19.56
N ALA A 452 -24.31 -19.12 19.03
CA ALA A 452 -23.21 -18.36 19.58
C ALA A 452 -23.23 -16.87 19.25
N MET A 453 -22.58 -16.07 20.12
CA MET A 453 -22.21 -14.69 19.90
C MET A 453 -20.70 -14.50 20.09
N VAL A 454 -20.04 -13.88 19.12
CA VAL A 454 -18.63 -13.47 19.16
C VAL A 454 -18.57 -11.97 19.30
N GLN A 455 -18.15 -11.48 20.46
CA GLN A 455 -18.01 -10.05 20.73
C GLN A 455 -16.63 -9.56 20.33
N VAL A 456 -16.56 -8.58 19.46
CA VAL A 456 -15.32 -7.86 19.14
C VAL A 456 -15.00 -6.86 20.24
N SER A 457 -13.81 -6.98 20.86
CA SER A 457 -13.31 -6.09 21.91
C SER A 457 -11.96 -5.47 21.54
N THR A 458 -11.26 -4.93 22.51
CA THR A 458 -10.04 -4.12 22.30
C THR A 458 -9.07 -4.26 23.47
N ASP A 459 -7.77 -4.01 23.22
CA ASP A 459 -6.72 -3.84 24.24
C ASP A 459 -7.06 -2.75 25.27
N LYS A 460 -7.84 -1.74 24.88
CA LYS A 460 -8.26 -0.64 25.75
C LYS A 460 -9.28 -1.04 26.82
N ALA A 461 -9.84 -2.23 26.72
CA ALA A 461 -10.69 -2.83 27.76
C ALA A 461 -9.87 -3.43 28.93
N VAL A 462 -8.55 -3.59 28.74
CA VAL A 462 -7.61 -4.02 29.80
C VAL A 462 -7.19 -2.82 30.63
N ASN A 463 -7.31 -2.88 31.95
CA ASN A 463 -6.99 -1.79 32.87
C ASN A 463 -7.46 -0.41 32.33
N PRO A 464 -8.75 -0.23 32.03
CA PRO A 464 -9.23 0.90 31.27
C PRO A 464 -9.05 2.23 32.01
N VAL A 465 -8.30 3.16 31.44
CA VAL A 465 -8.14 4.54 31.94
C VAL A 465 -9.28 5.42 31.40
N GLY A 466 -9.73 5.17 30.18
CA GLY A 466 -10.77 5.93 29.52
C GLY A 466 -12.12 5.22 29.53
N LEU A 467 -13.18 6.03 29.42
CA LEU A 467 -14.57 5.55 29.44
C LEU A 467 -14.87 4.57 28.28
N MET A 468 -14.29 4.82 27.10
CA MET A 468 -14.47 3.94 25.95
C MET A 468 -14.02 2.51 26.27
N GLY A 469 -12.82 2.34 26.82
CA GLY A 469 -12.31 1.05 27.28
C GLY A 469 -13.17 0.42 28.38
N ALA A 470 -13.56 1.24 29.37
CA ALA A 470 -14.43 0.82 30.46
C ALA A 470 -15.78 0.29 29.94
N THR A 471 -16.42 0.96 28.97
CA THR A 471 -17.69 0.50 28.38
C THR A 471 -17.54 -0.83 27.65
N LYS A 472 -16.41 -1.04 26.97
CA LYS A 472 -16.11 -2.34 26.31
C LYS A 472 -15.89 -3.43 27.35
N ARG A 473 -15.17 -3.15 28.45
CA ARG A 473 -14.93 -4.09 29.54
C ARG A 473 -16.24 -4.55 30.17
N VAL A 474 -17.19 -3.65 30.44
CA VAL A 474 -18.52 -4.04 30.95
C VAL A 474 -19.25 -5.00 29.99
N GLY A 475 -19.16 -4.76 28.68
CA GLY A 475 -19.69 -5.68 27.67
C GLY A 475 -19.03 -7.07 27.73
N GLU A 476 -17.69 -7.14 27.92
CA GLU A 476 -16.97 -8.40 28.12
C GLU A 476 -17.45 -9.14 29.36
N LEU A 477 -17.60 -8.44 30.50
CA LEU A 477 -18.08 -9.03 31.76
C LEU A 477 -19.50 -9.58 31.59
N TYR A 478 -20.37 -8.91 30.85
CA TYR A 478 -21.73 -9.37 30.58
C TYR A 478 -21.72 -10.64 29.72
N ALA A 479 -20.99 -10.66 28.62
CA ALA A 479 -20.84 -11.83 27.75
C ALA A 479 -20.24 -13.02 28.51
N GLN A 480 -19.18 -12.79 29.31
CA GLN A 480 -18.56 -13.79 30.16
C GLN A 480 -19.56 -14.39 31.17
N SER A 481 -20.36 -13.54 31.82
CA SER A 481 -21.35 -13.97 32.78
C SER A 481 -22.44 -14.84 32.14
N LEU A 482 -22.86 -14.54 30.90
CA LEU A 482 -23.80 -15.35 30.12
C LEU A 482 -23.24 -16.71 29.73
N ASP A 483 -21.96 -16.77 29.26
CA ASP A 483 -21.33 -18.07 28.93
C ASP A 483 -21.24 -18.98 30.11
N LEU A 484 -20.87 -18.47 31.29
CA LEU A 484 -20.75 -19.20 32.52
C LEU A 484 -22.11 -19.69 33.08
N CYS A 485 -23.19 -18.91 32.88
CA CYS A 485 -24.53 -19.37 33.24
C CYS A 485 -25.03 -20.57 32.43
N GLY A 486 -24.49 -20.77 31.22
CA GLY A 486 -24.85 -21.91 30.38
C GLY A 486 -24.04 -23.19 30.65
N VAL A 487 -23.23 -23.28 31.73
CA VAL A 487 -22.33 -24.42 31.98
C VAL A 487 -23.12 -25.73 32.11
N ASP A 488 -24.29 -25.72 32.77
CA ASP A 488 -25.12 -26.88 33.02
C ASP A 488 -26.14 -27.12 31.90
N ASP A 489 -26.24 -26.27 30.90
CA ASP A 489 -27.18 -26.37 29.78
C ASP A 489 -26.43 -26.49 28.43
N PRO A 490 -26.39 -27.68 27.82
CA PRO A 490 -25.72 -27.91 26.55
C PRO A 490 -26.33 -27.11 25.39
N ASP A 491 -27.60 -26.75 25.47
CA ASP A 491 -28.34 -26.01 24.45
C ASP A 491 -28.22 -24.46 24.59
N ALA A 492 -27.65 -24.00 25.72
CA ALA A 492 -27.44 -22.58 25.94
C ALA A 492 -26.46 -21.99 24.91
N PRO A 493 -26.66 -20.72 24.49
CA PRO A 493 -25.72 -20.04 23.61
C PRO A 493 -24.30 -19.97 24.18
N ARG A 494 -23.31 -19.98 23.27
CA ARG A 494 -21.92 -19.71 23.62
C ARG A 494 -21.63 -18.21 23.46
N PHE A 495 -20.93 -17.63 24.42
CA PHE A 495 -20.48 -16.24 24.37
C PHE A 495 -18.96 -16.18 24.40
N MET A 496 -18.37 -15.57 23.38
CA MET A 496 -16.94 -15.46 23.22
C MET A 496 -16.58 -13.99 23.03
N THR A 497 -15.48 -13.56 23.63
CA THR A 497 -14.90 -12.22 23.43
C THR A 497 -13.54 -12.35 22.76
N VAL A 498 -13.26 -11.49 21.79
CA VAL A 498 -11.94 -11.40 21.13
C VAL A 498 -11.38 -10.00 21.29
N ARG A 499 -10.23 -9.90 21.95
CA ARG A 499 -9.46 -8.66 22.14
C ARG A 499 -8.32 -8.57 21.16
N PHE A 500 -8.13 -7.37 20.60
CA PHE A 500 -6.95 -7.03 19.81
C PHE A 500 -6.67 -5.52 19.88
N GLY A 501 -5.46 -5.11 19.46
CA GLY A 501 -5.01 -3.75 19.46
C GLY A 501 -5.53 -2.94 18.27
N ASN A 502 -4.70 -2.01 17.78
CA ASN A 502 -5.09 -1.20 16.63
C ASN A 502 -4.98 -2.01 15.34
N VAL A 503 -5.89 -1.72 14.42
CA VAL A 503 -5.84 -2.26 13.04
C VAL A 503 -5.46 -1.15 12.07
N LEU A 504 -4.51 -1.45 11.18
CA LEU A 504 -4.03 -0.50 10.18
C LEU A 504 -5.12 -0.16 9.17
N GLY A 505 -5.17 1.10 8.75
CA GLY A 505 -6.12 1.55 7.72
C GLY A 505 -7.57 1.65 8.18
N SER A 506 -7.90 1.40 9.47
CA SER A 506 -9.28 1.54 9.97
C SER A 506 -9.73 3.00 9.93
N SER A 507 -11.02 3.22 9.63
CA SER A 507 -11.63 4.56 9.54
C SER A 507 -11.34 5.41 10.79
N GLY A 508 -10.82 6.63 10.60
CA GLY A 508 -10.47 7.56 11.68
C GLY A 508 -9.27 7.14 12.54
N SER A 509 -8.44 6.18 12.09
CA SER A 509 -7.19 5.81 12.78
C SER A 509 -6.01 6.68 12.37
N VAL A 510 -4.86 6.47 13.02
CA VAL A 510 -3.65 7.27 12.86
C VAL A 510 -3.09 7.24 11.42
N VAL A 511 -3.17 6.12 10.72
CA VAL A 511 -2.63 5.99 9.35
C VAL A 511 -3.40 6.84 8.33
N PRO A 512 -4.75 6.77 8.23
CA PRO A 512 -5.53 7.71 7.42
C PRO A 512 -5.29 9.18 7.79
N LEU A 513 -5.20 9.50 9.10
CA LEU A 513 -4.91 10.87 9.56
C LEU A 513 -3.55 11.35 9.07
N PHE A 514 -2.50 10.55 9.23
CA PHE A 514 -1.16 10.89 8.75
C PHE A 514 -1.13 11.03 7.23
N ARG A 515 -1.87 10.17 6.51
CA ARG A 515 -2.01 10.30 5.05
C ARG A 515 -2.63 11.64 4.66
N GLU A 516 -3.73 12.02 5.31
CA GLU A 516 -4.39 13.31 5.07
C GLU A 516 -3.44 14.48 5.36
N GLN A 517 -2.76 14.45 6.51
CA GLN A 517 -1.79 15.48 6.90
C GLN A 517 -0.59 15.54 5.94
N LEU A 518 -0.06 14.40 5.47
CA LEU A 518 0.99 14.35 4.47
C LEU A 518 0.55 14.95 3.15
N LEU A 519 -0.67 14.63 2.69
CA LEU A 519 -1.25 15.19 1.48
C LEU A 519 -1.50 16.72 1.59
N ALA A 520 -1.78 17.21 2.80
CA ALA A 520 -1.91 18.64 3.08
C ALA A 520 -0.55 19.37 3.23
N GLY A 521 0.58 18.64 3.24
CA GLY A 521 1.92 19.22 3.42
C GLY A 521 2.39 19.29 4.87
N GLY A 522 1.73 18.58 5.78
CA GLY A 522 2.05 18.53 7.21
C GLY A 522 1.43 19.68 8.03
N PRO A 523 1.78 19.83 9.33
CA PRO A 523 2.59 18.89 10.11
C PRO A 523 1.86 17.58 10.42
N LEU A 524 2.60 16.49 10.73
CA LEU A 524 2.01 15.31 11.35
C LEU A 524 1.84 15.56 12.85
N THR A 525 0.65 15.22 13.38
CA THR A 525 0.35 15.46 14.80
C THR A 525 0.36 14.14 15.57
N ILE A 526 1.19 14.06 16.61
CA ILE A 526 1.33 12.92 17.52
C ILE A 526 1.06 13.39 18.95
N THR A 527 0.39 12.58 19.75
CA THR A 527 0.01 12.99 21.11
C THR A 527 1.18 12.95 22.08
N HIS A 528 2.14 12.02 21.94
CA HIS A 528 3.33 11.95 22.81
C HIS A 528 4.50 11.28 22.10
N PRO A 529 5.78 11.69 22.31
CA PRO A 529 6.95 11.08 21.67
C PRO A 529 7.11 9.59 21.95
N GLU A 530 6.80 9.17 23.17
CA GLU A 530 6.96 7.77 23.62
C GLU A 530 5.68 6.92 23.48
N ILE A 531 4.64 7.43 22.82
CA ILE A 531 3.40 6.67 22.67
C ILE A 531 3.61 5.47 21.76
N GLU A 532 3.21 4.30 22.26
CA GLU A 532 3.30 3.03 21.53
C GLU A 532 1.92 2.40 21.37
N ARG A 533 1.74 1.68 20.26
CA ARG A 533 0.51 0.93 19.98
C ARG A 533 0.85 -0.40 19.34
N PHE A 534 0.04 -1.41 19.63
CA PHE A 534 0.03 -2.65 18.89
C PHE A 534 -0.70 -2.45 17.56
N PHE A 535 -0.20 -3.08 16.51
CA PHE A 535 -0.82 -3.04 15.19
C PHE A 535 -0.88 -4.41 14.53
N MET A 536 -1.99 -4.65 13.82
CA MET A 536 -2.12 -5.74 12.87
C MET A 536 -2.92 -5.29 11.63
N THR A 537 -2.99 -6.13 10.60
CA THR A 537 -3.85 -5.82 9.45
C THR A 537 -5.32 -6.12 9.78
N VAL A 538 -6.24 -5.49 9.07
CA VAL A 538 -7.68 -5.76 9.24
C VAL A 538 -8.00 -7.20 8.85
N SER A 539 -7.39 -7.68 7.76
CA SER A 539 -7.54 -9.05 7.26
C SER A 539 -7.07 -10.08 8.28
N GLU A 540 -5.85 -9.91 8.83
CA GLU A 540 -5.29 -10.77 9.86
C GLU A 540 -6.16 -10.81 11.12
N ALA A 541 -6.62 -9.64 11.62
CA ALA A 541 -7.50 -9.59 12.80
C ALA A 541 -8.77 -10.41 12.59
N VAL A 542 -9.41 -10.27 11.43
CA VAL A 542 -10.65 -10.98 11.11
C VAL A 542 -10.41 -12.49 10.94
N GLN A 543 -9.31 -12.88 10.30
CA GLN A 543 -8.93 -14.29 10.19
C GLN A 543 -8.80 -14.94 11.57
N LEU A 544 -8.08 -14.30 12.51
CA LEU A 544 -7.92 -14.80 13.87
C LEU A 544 -9.23 -14.79 14.68
N ILE A 545 -10.12 -13.81 14.46
CA ILE A 545 -11.48 -13.81 15.04
C ILE A 545 -12.26 -15.04 14.59
N LEU A 546 -12.24 -15.36 13.29
CA LEU A 546 -12.94 -16.51 12.74
C LEU A 546 -12.35 -17.83 13.23
N GLU A 547 -11.02 -17.94 13.29
CA GLU A 547 -10.33 -19.15 13.77
C GLU A 547 -10.59 -19.38 15.26
N GLY A 548 -10.40 -18.36 16.12
CA GLY A 548 -10.67 -18.46 17.54
C GLY A 548 -12.12 -18.79 17.87
N SER A 549 -13.08 -18.17 17.15
CA SER A 549 -14.51 -18.45 17.35
C SER A 549 -14.89 -19.87 16.94
N THR A 550 -14.37 -20.38 15.83
CA THR A 550 -14.66 -21.74 15.38
C THR A 550 -14.03 -22.81 16.27
N HIS A 551 -12.84 -22.53 16.83
CA HIS A 551 -12.21 -23.41 17.82
C HIS A 551 -13.04 -23.48 19.10
N ALA A 552 -13.44 -22.33 19.65
CA ALA A 552 -14.27 -22.29 20.85
C ALA A 552 -15.63 -23.02 20.71
N LEU A 553 -16.18 -23.04 19.48
CA LEU A 553 -17.40 -23.79 19.18
C LEU A 553 -17.21 -25.30 19.14
N GLN A 554 -15.98 -25.80 18.99
CA GLN A 554 -15.65 -27.24 19.04
C GLN A 554 -15.41 -27.73 20.45
N GLU A 555 -15.04 -26.86 21.37
CA GLU A 555 -14.79 -27.20 22.76
C GLU A 555 -16.09 -27.25 23.55
N ASN A 556 -16.26 -28.34 24.33
CA ASN A 556 -17.42 -28.48 25.19
C ASN A 556 -17.31 -27.73 26.53
N THR A 557 -16.14 -27.13 26.82
CA THR A 557 -15.90 -26.43 28.09
C THR A 557 -16.28 -24.96 28.00
N ARG A 558 -17.15 -24.51 28.91
CA ARG A 558 -17.56 -23.12 29.08
C ARG A 558 -16.75 -22.50 30.22
N LEU A 559 -15.83 -21.63 29.94
CA LEU A 559 -14.94 -21.01 30.92
C LEU A 559 -15.05 -19.50 30.95
N GLY A 560 -15.96 -18.90 30.16
CA GLY A 560 -16.07 -17.44 30.01
C GLY A 560 -14.77 -16.84 29.52
N ARG A 561 -14.04 -17.52 28.64
CA ARG A 561 -12.70 -17.12 28.16
C ARG A 561 -12.76 -15.92 27.24
N ILE A 562 -11.69 -15.14 27.31
CA ILE A 562 -11.44 -14.02 26.40
C ILE A 562 -10.25 -14.38 25.53
N PHE A 563 -10.45 -14.45 24.23
CA PHE A 563 -9.37 -14.64 23.26
C PHE A 563 -8.62 -13.32 23.06
N VAL A 564 -7.30 -13.38 23.09
CA VAL A 564 -6.41 -12.23 22.91
C VAL A 564 -5.51 -12.52 21.70
N LEU A 565 -5.63 -11.70 20.65
CA LEU A 565 -4.82 -11.89 19.46
C LEU A 565 -3.36 -11.52 19.71
N ASP A 566 -2.42 -12.29 19.17
CA ASP A 566 -0.99 -11.97 19.23
C ASP A 566 -0.70 -10.75 18.35
N MET A 567 -0.50 -9.63 19.00
CA MET A 567 -0.24 -8.37 18.35
C MET A 567 1.25 -8.16 17.98
N GLY A 568 2.12 -9.11 18.36
CA GLY A 568 3.56 -8.96 18.25
C GLY A 568 4.12 -7.83 19.11
N LYS A 569 5.13 -7.13 18.62
CA LYS A 569 5.77 -6.01 19.36
C LYS A 569 5.01 -4.70 19.15
N PRO A 570 4.88 -3.87 20.21
CA PRO A 570 4.32 -2.54 20.06
C PRO A 570 5.22 -1.65 19.18
N VAL A 571 4.60 -0.71 18.47
CA VAL A 571 5.27 0.22 17.55
C VAL A 571 5.11 1.63 18.08
N LYS A 572 6.21 2.39 18.18
CA LYS A 572 6.18 3.82 18.49
C LYS A 572 5.47 4.58 17.37
N ILE A 573 4.51 5.42 17.70
CA ILE A 573 3.76 6.19 16.71
C ILE A 573 4.66 7.16 15.94
N VAL A 574 5.71 7.65 16.57
CA VAL A 574 6.73 8.50 15.91
C VAL A 574 7.50 7.72 14.84
N ASP A 575 7.81 6.43 15.07
CA ASP A 575 8.50 5.60 14.09
C ASP A 575 7.58 5.28 12.90
N LEU A 576 6.29 5.03 13.16
CA LEU A 576 5.28 4.87 12.13
C LEU A 576 5.15 6.15 11.28
N ALA A 577 5.09 7.33 11.92
CA ALA A 577 5.04 8.61 11.23
C ALA A 577 6.28 8.82 10.34
N ASN A 578 7.47 8.60 10.89
CA ASN A 578 8.73 8.72 10.16
C ASN A 578 8.80 7.73 8.98
N ARG A 579 8.33 6.49 9.17
CA ARG A 579 8.25 5.51 8.10
C ARG A 579 7.28 5.95 7.01
N MET A 580 6.11 6.45 7.37
CA MET A 580 5.13 6.99 6.41
C MET A 580 5.68 8.19 5.65
N ILE A 581 6.33 9.16 6.32
CA ILE A 581 6.96 10.32 5.67
C ILE A 581 7.96 9.83 4.61
N ARG A 582 8.82 8.86 4.96
CA ARG A 582 9.81 8.28 4.01
C ARG A 582 9.16 7.53 2.87
N LEU A 583 8.08 6.77 3.11
CA LEU A 583 7.32 6.08 2.05
C LEU A 583 6.69 7.06 1.05
N TYR A 584 6.33 8.27 1.50
CA TYR A 584 5.89 9.36 0.62
C TYR A 584 7.07 10.09 -0.07
N GLY A 585 8.31 9.61 0.14
CA GLY A 585 9.51 10.19 -0.45
C GLY A 585 9.91 11.53 0.18
N LEU A 586 9.52 11.78 1.41
CA LEU A 586 9.79 13.00 2.18
C LEU A 586 10.76 12.69 3.33
N GLU A 587 11.50 13.69 3.82
CA GLU A 587 12.38 13.53 4.97
C GLU A 587 11.71 14.11 6.24
N PRO A 588 11.64 13.33 7.35
CA PRO A 588 11.14 13.83 8.63
C PRO A 588 11.92 15.06 9.08
N GLU A 589 11.25 16.02 9.74
CA GLU A 589 11.78 17.28 10.27
C GLU A 589 12.39 18.24 9.23
N ILE A 590 12.60 17.79 7.99
CA ILE A 590 13.11 18.64 6.89
C ILE A 590 11.97 19.05 5.96
N ASP A 591 11.21 18.06 5.44
CA ASP A 591 10.10 18.31 4.52
C ASP A 591 8.77 18.37 5.26
N ILE A 592 8.62 17.59 6.33
CA ILE A 592 7.41 17.49 7.16
C ILE A 592 7.79 17.54 8.64
N GLU A 593 7.27 18.52 9.34
CA GLU A 593 7.38 18.66 10.80
C GLU A 593 6.52 17.62 11.51
N VAL A 594 7.04 17.00 12.57
CA VAL A 594 6.27 16.18 13.52
C VAL A 594 5.99 17.00 14.78
N ARG A 595 4.70 17.26 15.04
CA ARG A 595 4.28 18.11 16.17
C ARG A 595 3.62 17.28 17.25
N PHE A 596 4.08 17.47 18.50
CA PHE A 596 3.50 16.82 19.67
C PHE A 596 2.42 17.69 20.30
N THR A 597 1.21 17.09 20.50
CA THR A 597 0.01 17.82 20.95
C THR A 597 -0.35 17.60 22.43
N GLY A 598 0.31 16.67 23.10
CA GLY A 598 -0.07 16.19 24.43
C GLY A 598 -1.07 15.04 24.40
N LEU A 599 -1.04 14.17 25.43
CA LEU A 599 -1.99 13.07 25.59
C LEU A 599 -3.43 13.62 25.77
N ARG A 600 -4.38 12.93 25.17
CA ARG A 600 -5.81 13.26 25.28
C ARG A 600 -6.40 12.62 26.55
N PRO A 601 -7.49 13.17 27.10
CA PRO A 601 -8.21 12.52 28.19
C PRO A 601 -8.59 11.08 27.82
N GLY A 602 -8.32 10.14 28.76
CA GLY A 602 -8.58 8.72 28.55
C GLY A 602 -7.61 7.97 27.63
N GLU A 603 -6.53 8.63 27.18
CA GLU A 603 -5.50 8.01 26.32
C GLU A 603 -4.33 7.50 27.16
N LYS A 604 -3.98 6.20 26.99
CA LYS A 604 -2.80 5.58 27.60
C LYS A 604 -1.53 5.88 26.82
N LEU A 605 -0.38 5.95 27.51
CA LEU A 605 0.93 5.99 26.86
C LEU A 605 1.29 4.63 26.22
N TYR A 606 1.04 3.54 26.97
CA TYR A 606 1.26 2.16 26.56
C TYR A 606 -0.05 1.38 26.73
N GLU A 607 -0.39 0.53 25.77
CA GLU A 607 -1.53 -0.38 25.87
C GLU A 607 -1.07 -1.75 26.35
N GLU A 608 -1.97 -2.47 27.04
CA GLU A 608 -1.73 -3.79 27.61
C GLU A 608 -2.70 -4.81 26.98
N LEU A 609 -2.25 -6.04 26.83
CA LEU A 609 -3.09 -7.12 26.27
C LEU A 609 -3.77 -7.95 27.37
N PHE A 610 -3.15 -8.01 28.55
CA PHE A 610 -3.62 -8.75 29.74
C PHE A 610 -3.64 -7.85 30.96
N ASP A 611 -4.64 -8.04 31.80
CA ASP A 611 -4.69 -7.47 33.14
C ASP A 611 -3.77 -8.28 34.08
N SER A 612 -3.22 -7.64 35.11
CA SER A 612 -2.43 -8.29 36.16
C SER A 612 -3.18 -9.41 36.92
N CYS A 613 -4.51 -9.38 36.89
CA CYS A 613 -5.40 -10.37 37.50
C CYS A 613 -5.89 -11.43 36.51
N GLU A 614 -5.50 -11.36 35.23
CA GLU A 614 -5.85 -12.36 34.22
C GLU A 614 -4.73 -13.39 34.07
N GLU A 615 -5.09 -14.65 34.05
CA GLU A 615 -4.17 -15.73 33.73
C GLU A 615 -4.09 -15.89 32.23
N GLN A 616 -2.88 -15.79 31.68
CA GLN A 616 -2.61 -16.02 30.25
C GLN A 616 -2.46 -17.54 30.02
N ILE A 617 -3.28 -18.06 29.14
CA ILE A 617 -3.31 -19.46 28.74
C ILE A 617 -2.99 -19.59 27.27
N ASP A 618 -2.18 -20.59 26.88
CA ASP A 618 -1.98 -20.93 25.50
C ASP A 618 -3.25 -21.58 24.92
N SER A 619 -3.84 -20.97 23.90
CA SER A 619 -5.05 -21.52 23.26
C SER A 619 -4.78 -22.74 22.37
N GLY A 620 -3.51 -23.09 22.11
CA GLY A 620 -3.13 -24.10 21.12
C GLY A 620 -3.36 -23.65 19.65
N ILE A 621 -3.79 -22.42 19.44
CA ILE A 621 -3.97 -21.82 18.10
C ILE A 621 -2.85 -20.80 17.88
N PRO A 622 -2.05 -20.93 16.82
CA PRO A 622 -1.02 -19.95 16.52
C PRO A 622 -1.61 -18.53 16.37
N GLY A 623 -1.04 -17.56 17.09
CA GLY A 623 -1.48 -16.16 17.04
C GLY A 623 -2.66 -15.83 17.96
N ILE A 624 -3.14 -16.75 18.79
CA ILE A 624 -4.22 -16.51 19.75
C ILE A 624 -3.81 -17.01 21.14
N PHE A 625 -3.96 -16.15 22.14
CA PHE A 625 -3.89 -16.49 23.56
C PHE A 625 -5.28 -16.45 24.18
N GLU A 626 -5.42 -17.01 25.36
CA GLU A 626 -6.61 -16.89 26.18
C GLU A 626 -6.31 -16.14 27.47
N ALA A 627 -7.22 -15.27 27.88
CA ALA A 627 -7.21 -14.62 29.17
C ALA A 627 -8.36 -15.18 30.03
N GLN A 628 -7.99 -15.84 31.11
CA GLN A 628 -8.96 -16.25 32.12
C GLN A 628 -9.08 -15.17 33.18
N SER A 629 -10.21 -14.48 33.16
CA SER A 629 -10.48 -13.38 34.09
C SER A 629 -11.53 -13.75 35.11
N ARG A 630 -11.52 -13.06 36.25
CA ARG A 630 -12.57 -13.24 37.25
C ARG A 630 -13.91 -12.81 36.67
N SER A 631 -14.95 -13.61 36.95
CA SER A 631 -16.32 -13.37 36.48
C SER A 631 -17.14 -12.61 37.52
N VAL A 632 -18.19 -11.96 37.06
CA VAL A 632 -19.23 -11.35 37.90
C VAL A 632 -20.49 -12.18 37.79
N PRO A 633 -21.19 -12.47 38.88
CA PRO A 633 -22.47 -13.21 38.82
C PRO A 633 -23.49 -12.46 37.92
N LEU A 634 -24.18 -13.20 37.02
CA LEU A 634 -25.11 -12.61 36.05
C LEU A 634 -26.19 -11.75 36.67
N PRO A 635 -26.85 -12.13 37.82
CA PRO A 635 -27.86 -11.25 38.42
C PRO A 635 -27.29 -9.90 38.89
N LEU A 636 -26.02 -9.88 39.34
CA LEU A 636 -25.38 -8.66 39.81
C LEU A 636 -25.07 -7.70 38.66
N ILE A 637 -24.41 -8.19 37.60
CA ILE A 637 -24.07 -7.35 36.46
C ILE A 637 -25.34 -6.88 35.74
N THR A 638 -26.38 -7.73 35.61
CA THR A 638 -27.65 -7.36 35.03
C THR A 638 -28.30 -6.21 35.80
N ARG A 639 -28.36 -6.28 37.12
CA ARG A 639 -28.93 -5.24 37.97
C ARG A 639 -28.16 -3.93 37.85
N ALA A 640 -26.84 -4.01 37.84
CA ALA A 640 -26.01 -2.81 37.69
C ALA A 640 -26.17 -2.14 36.30
N ILE A 641 -26.30 -2.93 35.23
CA ILE A 641 -26.58 -2.42 33.88
C ILE A 641 -28.01 -1.79 33.80
N GLU A 642 -29.00 -2.33 34.52
CA GLU A 642 -30.34 -1.72 34.62
C GLU A 642 -30.29 -0.34 35.30
N LEU A 643 -29.53 -0.20 36.38
CA LEU A 643 -29.31 1.09 37.03
C LEU A 643 -28.61 2.07 36.06
N LEU A 644 -27.60 1.60 35.34
CA LEU A 644 -26.92 2.41 34.32
C LEU A 644 -27.89 2.87 33.22
N ALA A 645 -28.82 1.98 32.79
CA ALA A 645 -29.81 2.30 31.75
C ALA A 645 -30.71 3.45 32.18
N ASN A 646 -31.11 3.53 33.45
CA ASN A 646 -31.92 4.64 33.98
C ASN A 646 -31.15 5.97 33.94
N GLU A 647 -29.84 5.96 34.29
CA GLU A 647 -29.04 7.18 34.25
C GLU A 647 -28.71 7.60 32.81
N VAL A 648 -28.55 6.66 31.89
CA VAL A 648 -28.41 6.92 30.45
C VAL A 648 -29.69 7.57 29.91
N ALA A 649 -30.87 7.05 30.28
CA ALA A 649 -32.15 7.60 29.89
C ALA A 649 -32.38 9.01 30.47
N ALA A 650 -31.92 9.27 31.68
CA ALA A 650 -31.97 10.58 32.34
C ALA A 650 -30.92 11.57 31.78
N GLY A 651 -29.97 11.12 30.95
CA GLY A 651 -28.86 11.96 30.44
C GLY A 651 -27.85 12.37 31.52
N ASN A 652 -27.73 11.61 32.62
CA ASN A 652 -26.85 11.91 33.74
C ASN A 652 -25.44 11.36 33.48
N GLU A 653 -24.62 12.14 32.75
CA GLU A 653 -23.28 11.73 32.27
C GLU A 653 -22.32 11.36 33.44
N GLU A 654 -22.38 12.09 34.56
CA GLU A 654 -21.48 11.85 35.67
C GLU A 654 -21.81 10.55 36.40
N ALA A 655 -23.10 10.27 36.62
CA ALA A 655 -23.55 8.99 37.18
C ALA A 655 -23.21 7.81 36.24
N VAL A 656 -23.33 8.01 34.92
CA VAL A 656 -22.92 7.00 33.92
C VAL A 656 -21.45 6.66 34.03
N LYS A 657 -20.55 7.65 34.12
CA LYS A 657 -19.10 7.44 34.31
C LYS A 657 -18.83 6.67 35.61
N GLN A 658 -19.41 7.13 36.71
CA GLN A 658 -19.23 6.52 38.03
C GLN A 658 -19.70 5.05 38.06
N ILE A 659 -20.91 4.76 37.57
CA ILE A 659 -21.46 3.39 37.53
C ILE A 659 -20.60 2.53 36.61
N THR A 660 -20.20 3.02 35.45
CA THR A 660 -19.33 2.27 34.52
C THR A 660 -18.00 1.92 35.17
N HIS A 661 -17.38 2.88 35.87
CA HIS A 661 -16.13 2.66 36.61
C HIS A 661 -16.31 1.62 37.73
N ASN A 662 -17.37 1.73 38.52
CA ASN A 662 -17.67 0.76 39.57
C ASN A 662 -17.88 -0.66 39.03
N LEU A 663 -18.53 -0.77 37.86
CA LEU A 663 -18.77 -2.09 37.21
C LEU A 663 -17.47 -2.81 36.84
N ILE A 664 -16.47 -2.10 36.32
CA ILE A 664 -15.19 -2.73 35.94
C ILE A 664 -14.36 -3.17 37.15
N THR A 665 -14.58 -2.59 38.33
CA THR A 665 -13.90 -2.95 39.57
C THR A 665 -14.57 -4.06 40.34
N LEU A 666 -15.81 -4.46 40.01
CA LEU A 666 -16.55 -5.57 40.69
C LEU A 666 -15.79 -6.88 40.73
N PRO A 667 -15.09 -7.34 39.68
CA PRO A 667 -14.35 -8.61 39.75
C PRO A 667 -13.26 -8.64 40.82
N HIS A 668 -12.75 -7.47 41.23
CA HIS A 668 -11.69 -7.36 42.24
C HIS A 668 -12.20 -7.37 43.69
N HIS A 669 -13.53 -7.22 43.90
CA HIS A 669 -14.18 -7.09 45.23
C HIS A 669 -15.31 -8.11 45.41
N ALA A 670 -15.02 -9.41 45.27
CA ALA A 670 -16.00 -10.48 45.33
C ALA A 670 -16.87 -10.50 46.65
N ASP A 671 -16.29 -10.06 47.76
CA ASP A 671 -17.02 -10.01 49.05
C ASP A 671 -18.03 -8.84 49.13
N VAL A 672 -17.81 -7.76 48.39
CA VAL A 672 -18.72 -6.60 48.31
C VAL A 672 -19.89 -6.93 47.40
N ALA A 673 -19.67 -7.73 46.37
CA ALA A 673 -20.68 -8.14 45.40
C ALA A 673 -21.86 -8.91 46.04
N ALA A 674 -21.56 -9.80 47.01
CA ALA A 674 -22.58 -10.55 47.72
C ALA A 674 -23.55 -9.68 48.54
N ASN A 675 -23.06 -8.59 49.11
CA ASN A 675 -23.88 -7.66 49.91
C ASN A 675 -24.72 -6.72 49.05
N PHE A 676 -24.31 -6.44 47.79
CA PHE A 676 -25.04 -5.61 46.85
C PHE A 676 -26.30 -6.32 46.31
N VAL A 677 -26.23 -7.62 46.02
CA VAL A 677 -27.36 -8.47 45.55
C VAL A 677 -28.44 -8.65 46.60
N LEU A 678 -28.05 -8.71 47.88
CA LEU A 678 -28.99 -9.01 48.98
C LEU A 678 -29.84 -7.82 49.43
N GLY A 679 -29.68 -6.62 48.84
CA GLY A 679 -30.53 -5.45 49.15
C GLY A 679 -30.51 -5.02 50.62
N LYS A 680 -29.53 -5.51 51.41
CA LYS A 680 -29.47 -5.32 52.85
C LYS A 680 -28.85 -3.98 53.31
N ASN A 681 -28.40 -3.13 52.39
CA ASN A 681 -27.80 -1.88 52.82
C ASN A 681 -28.34 -0.67 52.01
N SER A 682 -29.29 0.03 52.67
CA SER A 682 -29.70 1.40 52.31
C SER A 682 -28.56 2.44 52.52
N SER A 683 -27.39 2.00 53.03
CA SER A 683 -26.22 2.83 53.34
C SER A 683 -25.24 2.96 52.14
N LEU A 684 -25.42 2.25 51.02
CA LEU A 684 -24.50 2.27 49.88
C LEU A 684 -24.59 3.54 49.03
N LYS A 685 -25.64 4.34 49.18
CA LYS A 685 -25.64 5.72 48.65
C LYS A 685 -24.53 6.58 49.27
N ASN A 686 -24.09 6.25 50.51
CA ASN A 686 -23.04 6.97 51.25
C ASN A 686 -21.67 6.27 51.20
N ALA A 687 -21.59 4.94 50.90
CA ALA A 687 -20.30 4.23 50.85
C ALA A 687 -19.52 4.50 49.54
N GLY A 688 -20.19 4.70 48.41
CA GLY A 688 -19.53 5.11 47.17
C GLY A 688 -18.82 6.46 47.24
N LEU A 689 -19.28 7.33 48.12
CA LEU A 689 -18.67 8.66 48.37
C LEU A 689 -17.51 8.65 49.38
N ARG A 690 -17.45 7.64 50.27
CA ARG A 690 -16.39 7.59 51.30
C ARG A 690 -15.12 6.83 50.86
N MET A 691 -15.19 5.93 49.89
CA MET A 691 -14.00 5.21 49.40
C MET A 691 -13.10 6.06 48.47
N VAL A 692 -13.59 7.22 48.00
CA VAL A 692 -12.80 8.18 47.21
C VAL A 692 -12.02 9.18 48.09
N GLU A 693 -12.36 9.27 49.38
CA GLU A 693 -11.64 10.17 50.32
C GLU A 693 -10.49 9.49 51.09
N GLU A 694 -10.34 8.16 51.02
CA GLU A 694 -9.29 7.40 51.71
C GLU A 694 -8.29 6.68 50.79
N ALA A 695 -8.36 6.85 49.45
CA ALA A 695 -7.37 6.41 48.45
C ALA A 695 -6.78 7.63 47.74
#